data_7ca42702a695fce29b8ffe65f3c07ccd
#
_entry.id   7ca42702a695fce29b8ffe65f3c07ccd
#
_cell.length_a   1.000
_cell.length_b   1.000
_cell.length_c   1.000
_cell.angle_alpha   90.00
_cell.angle_beta   90.00
_cell.angle_gamma   90.00
#
_symmetry.space_group_name_H-M   'P 1'
#
loop_
_entity.id
_entity.type
_entity.pdbx_description
1 polymer ?
#
loop_
_entity_poly.entity_id
_entity_poly.type
_entity_poly.pdbx_seq_one_letter_code
_entity_poly.pdbx_strand_id
1 'polypeptide(L)'
;MSLKSLLNRKRREDDEPSVDNVEDYTDDPVEDNDSFSQAPEDDGYINLNEHPNGNSDGYYEDDDYEDEEEEFEEKKDVPSSILGQPSLLNVIGPSYWSTDDLMQDEFVMRENMKSKTYGIAAYVPPSGYPRMLDTQVFQDLLAQGNVDLTLDIVPRTRRDTMQDLSNMLNIIRANAEYQNSKGASFQLRENIAKYNDIDNLLDEIQFDENRLYDVAISMIVYGTSDREVNKNFGVAADLLANEGISITPYAKRQKSGYLTTLPIGARISFLDDTYRNVDRKSLAVMDIARNASGRFNGGIPIGNNQATPSQNTEFLNVFGTDTHRPINYNMGIVGEAGGGKSAANKLKMAREISILGFEHRSIDPDGEYVLLAKRLGQLNLTITANAKFVINPCALSLYETPLDEETMTDVNGNQLSLQEMEEQIRLNDEDGRQVVTHKDGTKYVQQVNISQMASNVKGFVNVILTSNGAEEKMHVGEEKRLESAIDAVVDDFGITSDPNSLFENKAGMVNDVYQDRMPKPEPTLTDIYNKLIMQNTDEDGQPNKKVERLLDALKLYLRDGKRPIFDGQTYFGKGRSALLNDYKYVNFNISQLEGSIKRVAYYVITQYLWERWMKNPAKAMVKKVLDADEILQFIDDPEMSAFFEIIVRRDRKRNGSITWLTQDIERFQDNPKAKALVTNSEFMFVLATKPEHRKLMKETVDLTDGALDILTGNPEPGEGILRQEGECIWIRTNPSQREMDFVESNRAVGQARKNRNALEAINKSIEG
;
A
#
# COMPACT_ATOMS: atom_id res chain seq x y z
N MET A 1 52.43 -22.78 39.35
CA MET A 1 52.77 -22.07 38.11
C MET A 1 51.52 -21.36 37.65
N SER A 2 51.55 -20.08 37.37
CA SER A 2 50.36 -19.31 36.93
C SER A 2 50.07 -19.63 35.46
N LEU A 3 48.81 -19.57 35.03
CA LEU A 3 48.38 -19.78 33.64
C LEU A 3 49.11 -18.79 32.70
N LYS A 4 49.41 -17.55 33.17
CA LYS A 4 50.27 -16.60 32.47
C LYS A 4 51.69 -17.11 32.20
N SER A 5 52.24 -17.98 33.06
CA SER A 5 53.56 -18.58 32.84
C SER A 5 53.55 -19.73 31.80
N LEU A 6 52.41 -20.39 31.64
CA LEU A 6 52.20 -21.38 30.59
C LEU A 6 52.01 -20.71 29.22
N LEU A 7 51.35 -19.59 29.15
CA LEU A 7 51.17 -18.77 27.93
C LEU A 7 52.52 -18.18 27.46
N ASN A 8 53.35 -17.67 28.37
CA ASN A 8 54.67 -17.12 28.03
C ASN A 8 55.69 -18.20 27.59
N ARG A 9 55.52 -19.45 28.05
CA ARG A 9 56.39 -20.56 27.62
C ARG A 9 56.11 -20.98 26.18
N LYS A 10 54.83 -20.94 25.75
CA LYS A 10 54.43 -21.26 24.36
C LYS A 10 54.77 -20.14 23.38
N ARG A 11 54.71 -18.84 23.80
CA ARG A 11 55.14 -17.72 22.97
C ARG A 11 56.64 -17.70 22.67
N ARG A 12 57.46 -18.33 23.51
CA ARG A 12 58.91 -18.44 23.26
C ARG A 12 59.34 -19.60 22.37
N GLU A 13 58.43 -20.55 22.10
CA GLU A 13 58.69 -21.68 21.20
C GLU A 13 58.18 -21.47 19.78
N ASP A 14 57.34 -20.44 19.53
CA ASP A 14 56.78 -20.13 18.22
C ASP A 14 57.43 -18.88 17.53
N ASP A 15 58.48 -18.26 18.15
CA ASP A 15 59.26 -17.18 17.54
C ASP A 15 60.64 -17.73 17.12
N GLU A 16 60.76 -18.01 15.87
CA GLU A 16 61.79 -18.04 14.85
C GLU A 16 61.64 -19.27 13.92
N PRO A 17 61.60 -19.05 12.62
CA PRO A 17 62.81 -19.03 11.84
C PRO A 17 62.92 -17.94 10.77
N SER A 18 64.16 -17.60 10.60
CA SER A 18 64.83 -16.76 9.65
C SER A 18 64.39 -16.91 8.18
N VAL A 19 64.47 -15.75 7.55
CA VAL A 19 64.67 -15.45 6.13
C VAL A 19 65.70 -16.40 5.47
N ASP A 20 65.41 -16.96 4.32
CA ASP A 20 66.16 -16.82 3.09
C ASP A 20 65.59 -17.71 1.96
N ASN A 21 65.65 -17.09 0.80
CA ASN A 21 65.70 -17.58 -0.57
C ASN A 21 64.42 -17.53 -1.45
N VAL A 22 64.49 -16.50 -2.22
CA VAL A 22 63.96 -16.31 -3.56
C VAL A 22 64.50 -17.37 -4.51
N GLU A 23 63.67 -18.03 -5.28
CA GLU A 23 63.99 -18.45 -6.63
C GLU A 23 62.75 -18.43 -7.51
N ASP A 24 62.93 -17.66 -8.57
CA ASP A 24 62.17 -17.59 -9.80
C ASP A 24 61.91 -18.96 -10.42
N TYR A 25 60.70 -19.17 -10.93
CA TYR A 25 60.52 -19.95 -12.15
C TYR A 25 59.37 -19.33 -13.01
N THR A 26 59.79 -18.92 -14.16
CA THR A 26 59.09 -18.45 -15.33
C THR A 26 58.35 -19.57 -16.07
N ASP A 27 57.28 -19.18 -16.76
CA ASP A 27 56.75 -19.57 -18.08
C ASP A 27 56.65 -21.08 -18.43
N ASP A 28 55.58 -21.56 -18.91
CA ASP A 28 54.97 -21.42 -20.22
C ASP A 28 53.74 -22.37 -20.41
N PRO A 29 53.02 -22.23 -21.54
CA PRO A 29 51.58 -22.45 -21.64
C PRO A 29 51.20 -23.79 -22.27
N VAL A 30 49.97 -24.25 -22.05
CA VAL A 30 49.42 -25.35 -22.88
C VAL A 30 47.93 -25.09 -23.16
N GLU A 31 47.74 -24.72 -24.42
CA GLU A 31 46.83 -25.27 -25.44
C GLU A 31 45.36 -25.43 -25.18
N ASP A 32 44.68 -24.73 -26.08
CA ASP A 32 43.31 -24.88 -26.56
C ASP A 32 42.88 -26.33 -26.79
N ASN A 33 41.65 -26.62 -26.44
CA ASN A 33 40.82 -27.54 -27.21
C ASN A 33 39.36 -27.14 -27.22
N ASP A 34 38.98 -26.56 -28.33
CA ASP A 34 37.61 -26.48 -28.85
C ASP A 34 36.99 -27.87 -28.96
N SER A 35 35.80 -28.05 -28.50
CA SER A 35 34.84 -28.91 -29.17
C SER A 35 33.40 -28.44 -28.93
N PHE A 36 32.83 -27.89 -30.00
CA PHE A 36 31.41 -27.72 -30.24
C PHE A 36 30.61 -28.98 -29.96
N SER A 37 29.50 -28.90 -29.32
CA SER A 37 28.33 -29.71 -29.65
C SER A 37 27.04 -28.95 -29.41
N GLN A 38 26.29 -28.91 -30.48
CA GLN A 38 25.01 -28.29 -30.75
C GLN A 38 23.90 -28.76 -29.81
N ALA A 39 22.99 -27.82 -29.51
CA ALA A 39 21.67 -28.09 -28.98
C ALA A 39 20.76 -28.71 -30.07
N PRO A 40 19.79 -29.49 -29.70
CA PRO A 40 18.59 -29.64 -30.52
C PRO A 40 17.46 -28.80 -29.94
N GLU A 41 16.85 -28.00 -30.81
CA GLU A 41 15.49 -27.47 -30.70
C GLU A 41 14.50 -28.65 -30.65
N ASP A 42 13.54 -28.58 -29.76
CA ASP A 42 12.31 -29.36 -29.92
C ASP A 42 11.11 -28.59 -29.43
N ASP A 43 10.28 -28.20 -30.41
CA ASP A 43 8.95 -27.62 -30.28
C ASP A 43 7.99 -28.70 -29.76
N GLY A 44 7.28 -28.41 -28.70
CA GLY A 44 6.24 -29.30 -28.21
C GLY A 44 5.05 -28.57 -27.60
N TYR A 45 4.15 -28.02 -28.45
CA TYR A 45 2.81 -27.63 -28.05
C TYR A 45 2.01 -28.88 -27.63
N ILE A 46 1.53 -28.92 -26.40
CA ILE A 46 0.54 -29.89 -25.97
C ILE A 46 -0.84 -29.23 -25.94
N ASN A 47 -1.67 -29.68 -26.84
CA ASN A 47 -3.06 -29.36 -27.00
C ASN A 47 -3.89 -30.27 -26.06
N LEU A 48 -4.63 -29.70 -25.11
CA LEU A 48 -5.55 -30.41 -24.22
C LEU A 48 -6.98 -30.26 -24.73
N ASN A 49 -7.39 -31.14 -25.62
CA ASN A 49 -8.79 -31.49 -25.84
C ASN A 49 -8.80 -32.85 -26.50
N GLU A 50 -9.20 -33.86 -25.73
CA GLU A 50 -9.97 -35.01 -26.22
C GLU A 50 -10.24 -36.01 -25.09
N HIS A 51 -11.50 -36.19 -24.76
CA HIS A 51 -11.98 -37.35 -23.99
C HIS A 51 -11.94 -38.61 -24.87
N PRO A 52 -11.69 -39.81 -24.30
CA PRO A 52 -12.61 -40.89 -24.58
C PRO A 52 -13.09 -41.67 -23.33
N ASN A 53 -14.34 -42.07 -23.40
CA ASN A 53 -15.03 -43.04 -22.56
C ASN A 53 -14.33 -44.39 -22.49
N GLY A 54 -14.38 -45.03 -21.35
CA GLY A 54 -14.04 -46.44 -21.18
C GLY A 54 -14.26 -46.91 -19.75
N ASN A 55 -15.38 -47.62 -19.54
CA ASN A 55 -15.73 -48.35 -18.32
C ASN A 55 -14.64 -49.33 -17.87
N SER A 56 -14.37 -49.40 -16.60
CA SER A 56 -14.16 -50.68 -15.89
C SER A 56 -14.34 -50.46 -14.37
N ASP A 57 -15.20 -51.31 -13.82
CA ASP A 57 -15.56 -51.45 -12.42
C ASP A 57 -14.34 -51.70 -11.53
N GLY A 58 -14.24 -50.94 -10.46
CA GLY A 58 -13.31 -51.15 -9.34
C GLY A 58 -13.84 -50.45 -8.11
N TYR A 59 -14.47 -51.24 -7.24
CA TYR A 59 -14.88 -50.80 -5.90
C TYR A 59 -13.67 -50.31 -5.14
N TYR A 60 -13.67 -49.03 -4.74
CA TYR A 60 -12.98 -48.53 -3.59
C TYR A 60 -14.02 -47.92 -2.66
N GLU A 61 -14.08 -48.46 -1.46
CA GLU A 61 -14.86 -47.96 -0.36
C GLU A 61 -14.41 -46.51 -0.05
N ASP A 62 -15.35 -45.59 -0.20
CA ASP A 62 -15.21 -44.24 0.34
C ASP A 62 -15.25 -44.39 1.88
N ASP A 63 -14.11 -44.25 2.51
CA ASP A 63 -14.05 -43.89 3.94
C ASP A 63 -14.57 -42.45 4.07
N ASP A 64 -15.86 -42.35 4.37
CA ASP A 64 -16.48 -41.15 4.88
C ASP A 64 -15.75 -40.77 6.16
N TYR A 65 -14.80 -39.84 6.07
CA TYR A 65 -14.41 -39.04 7.21
C TYR A 65 -15.58 -38.10 7.50
N GLU A 66 -16.50 -38.55 8.33
CA GLU A 66 -17.37 -37.68 9.07
C GLU A 66 -16.45 -36.73 9.86
N ASP A 67 -16.47 -35.45 9.51
CA ASP A 67 -16.03 -34.37 10.36
C ASP A 67 -16.90 -34.48 11.65
N GLU A 68 -16.41 -35.21 12.64
CA GLU A 68 -16.91 -35.08 14.00
C GLU A 68 -16.63 -33.64 14.41
N GLU A 69 -17.62 -32.75 14.21
CA GLU A 69 -17.72 -31.52 14.95
C GLU A 69 -17.74 -31.94 16.45
N GLU A 70 -16.57 -31.97 17.08
CA GLU A 70 -16.50 -32.03 18.54
C GLU A 70 -17.32 -30.85 19.06
N GLU A 71 -18.54 -31.12 19.46
CA GLU A 71 -19.33 -30.23 20.32
C GLU A 71 -18.48 -29.90 21.53
N PHE A 72 -17.79 -28.74 21.46
CA PHE A 72 -17.17 -28.17 22.64
C PHE A 72 -18.27 -27.90 23.65
N GLU A 73 -18.39 -28.74 24.68
CA GLU A 73 -19.19 -28.47 25.84
C GLU A 73 -18.82 -27.06 26.34
N GLU A 74 -19.73 -26.11 26.16
CA GLU A 74 -19.68 -24.82 26.82
C GLU A 74 -19.52 -25.10 28.30
N LYS A 75 -18.31 -24.99 28.85
CA LYS A 75 -18.09 -24.97 30.27
C LYS A 75 -18.95 -23.86 30.82
N LYS A 76 -20.03 -24.22 31.50
CA LYS A 76 -20.86 -23.34 32.33
C LYS A 76 -19.94 -22.41 33.11
N ASP A 77 -20.23 -21.13 33.02
CA ASP A 77 -19.55 -20.06 33.72
C ASP A 77 -19.11 -20.51 35.11
N VAL A 78 -17.79 -20.55 35.30
CA VAL A 78 -17.23 -20.72 36.62
C VAL A 78 -17.68 -19.50 37.41
N PRO A 79 -18.38 -19.69 38.55
CA PRO A 79 -18.90 -18.56 39.27
C PRO A 79 -17.76 -17.59 39.60
N SER A 80 -18.00 -16.31 39.28
CA SER A 80 -17.16 -15.19 39.64
C SER A 80 -16.62 -15.37 41.06
N SER A 81 -15.31 -15.10 41.23
CA SER A 81 -14.63 -15.17 42.52
C SER A 81 -15.50 -14.58 43.65
N ILE A 82 -15.30 -15.03 44.88
CA ILE A 82 -15.97 -14.59 46.08
C ILE A 82 -16.09 -13.05 46.27
N LEU A 83 -15.37 -12.28 45.45
CA LEU A 83 -15.39 -10.82 45.37
C LEU A 83 -16.15 -10.25 44.17
N GLY A 84 -16.75 -11.06 43.30
CA GLY A 84 -17.61 -10.61 42.20
C GLY A 84 -16.92 -9.88 41.06
N GLN A 85 -15.58 -9.77 41.05
CA GLN A 85 -14.83 -9.17 39.94
C GLN A 85 -14.07 -10.24 39.14
N PRO A 86 -14.15 -10.25 37.82
CA PRO A 86 -13.34 -11.14 36.99
C PRO A 86 -11.87 -10.83 37.25
N SER A 87 -11.04 -11.87 37.43
CA SER A 87 -9.60 -11.65 37.48
C SER A 87 -9.13 -11.13 36.13
N LEU A 88 -8.06 -10.31 36.11
CA LEU A 88 -7.46 -9.80 34.86
C LEU A 88 -7.19 -10.95 33.90
N LEU A 89 -6.75 -12.09 34.40
CA LEU A 89 -6.46 -13.28 33.62
C LEU A 89 -7.68 -13.86 32.89
N ASN A 90 -8.88 -13.74 33.48
CA ASN A 90 -10.12 -14.19 32.85
C ASN A 90 -10.53 -13.28 31.68
N VAL A 91 -10.03 -12.05 31.66
CA VAL A 91 -10.32 -11.08 30.60
C VAL A 91 -9.32 -11.18 29.48
N ILE A 92 -8.02 -11.35 29.79
CA ILE A 92 -6.92 -11.34 28.81
C ILE A 92 -6.38 -12.73 28.50
N GLY A 93 -6.71 -13.74 29.30
CA GLY A 93 -6.21 -15.10 29.14
C GLY A 93 -6.88 -15.85 27.99
N PRO A 94 -6.18 -16.84 27.43
CA PRO A 94 -6.73 -17.75 26.45
C PRO A 94 -7.99 -18.46 26.92
N SER A 95 -8.90 -18.75 26.01
CA SER A 95 -10.13 -19.50 26.30
C SER A 95 -9.89 -21.00 26.52
N TYR A 96 -8.80 -21.51 25.99
CA TYR A 96 -8.42 -22.92 26.09
C TYR A 96 -6.89 -23.07 26.24
N TRP A 97 -6.48 -24.02 27.10
CA TRP A 97 -5.07 -24.40 27.27
C TRP A 97 -4.93 -25.87 26.86
N SER A 98 -3.98 -26.17 26.02
CA SER A 98 -3.69 -27.57 25.70
C SER A 98 -3.21 -28.30 26.96
N THR A 99 -3.87 -29.41 27.22
CA THR A 99 -3.51 -30.34 28.32
C THR A 99 -2.97 -31.65 27.76
N ASP A 100 -2.82 -31.77 26.47
CA ASP A 100 -2.53 -33.03 25.80
C ASP A 100 -1.10 -33.49 26.06
N ASP A 101 -0.99 -34.77 26.45
CA ASP A 101 0.27 -35.40 26.86
C ASP A 101 1.23 -35.67 25.69
N LEU A 102 0.80 -35.51 24.47
CA LEU A 102 1.39 -36.07 23.27
C LEU A 102 2.04 -35.10 22.28
N MET A 103 2.47 -33.92 22.66
CA MET A 103 3.36 -33.05 21.86
C MET A 103 2.80 -31.77 21.23
N GLN A 104 1.55 -31.45 21.31
CA GLN A 104 1.07 -30.15 20.82
C GLN A 104 0.78 -29.20 21.95
N ASP A 105 1.80 -28.44 22.31
CA ASP A 105 1.68 -27.43 23.35
C ASP A 105 1.26 -26.10 22.74
N GLU A 106 -0.01 -25.97 22.42
CA GLU A 106 -0.63 -24.74 21.95
C GLU A 106 -1.73 -24.27 22.88
N PHE A 107 -2.15 -23.03 22.70
CA PHE A 107 -3.32 -22.49 23.37
C PHE A 107 -4.21 -21.74 22.38
N VAL A 108 -5.49 -21.62 22.69
CA VAL A 108 -6.47 -20.96 21.85
C VAL A 108 -6.97 -19.68 22.50
N MET A 109 -6.80 -18.55 21.83
CA MET A 109 -7.40 -17.27 22.20
C MET A 109 -8.67 -17.04 21.38
N ARG A 110 -9.74 -16.60 22.03
CA ARG A 110 -10.97 -16.20 21.34
C ARG A 110 -10.94 -14.70 21.12
N GLU A 111 -10.59 -14.33 19.90
CA GLU A 111 -10.67 -12.95 19.42
C GLU A 111 -12.04 -12.73 18.77
N ASN A 112 -13.05 -12.26 19.43
CA ASN A 112 -14.44 -12.10 18.96
C ASN A 112 -15.21 -13.41 18.70
N MET A 113 -16.54 -13.35 18.62
CA MET A 113 -17.43 -14.51 18.44
C MET A 113 -17.24 -15.27 17.11
N LYS A 114 -16.33 -14.87 16.22
CA LYS A 114 -16.20 -15.43 14.87
C LYS A 114 -14.80 -15.94 14.48
N SER A 115 -13.75 -15.64 15.23
CA SER A 115 -12.40 -16.10 14.90
C SER A 115 -11.70 -16.70 16.11
N LYS A 116 -11.03 -17.81 15.89
CA LYS A 116 -10.13 -18.44 16.88
C LYS A 116 -8.70 -18.09 16.48
N THR A 117 -7.87 -17.68 17.44
CA THR A 117 -6.43 -17.50 17.26
C THR A 117 -5.71 -18.54 18.09
N TYR A 118 -4.84 -19.30 17.46
CA TYR A 118 -3.99 -20.31 18.09
C TYR A 118 -2.66 -19.68 18.44
N GLY A 119 -2.05 -20.07 19.55
CA GLY A 119 -0.75 -19.56 19.99
C GLY A 119 0.14 -20.64 20.51
N ILE A 120 1.46 -20.55 20.23
CA ILE A 120 2.50 -21.37 20.83
C ILE A 120 3.47 -20.45 21.55
N ALA A 121 3.57 -20.61 22.86
CA ALA A 121 4.57 -19.93 23.67
C ALA A 121 5.88 -20.72 23.66
N ALA A 122 7.00 -20.03 23.42
CA ALA A 122 8.33 -20.59 23.33
C ALA A 122 9.38 -19.71 24.02
N TYR A 123 10.57 -20.22 24.23
CA TYR A 123 11.68 -19.51 24.84
C TYR A 123 13.01 -19.90 24.20
N VAL A 124 14.03 -19.08 24.43
CA VAL A 124 15.42 -19.42 24.08
C VAL A 124 16.09 -20.07 25.29
N PRO A 125 16.44 -21.37 25.24
CA PRO A 125 17.15 -22.01 26.36
C PRO A 125 18.57 -21.42 26.50
N PRO A 126 19.22 -21.53 27.68
CA PRO A 126 20.56 -20.98 27.88
C PRO A 126 21.63 -21.51 26.90
N SER A 127 21.46 -22.71 26.36
CA SER A 127 22.29 -23.26 25.30
C SER A 127 21.93 -22.82 23.89
N GLY A 128 20.78 -22.14 23.70
CA GLY A 128 20.26 -21.70 22.43
C GLY A 128 20.77 -20.34 21.96
N TYR A 129 21.65 -19.70 22.72
CA TYR A 129 22.26 -18.43 22.33
C TYR A 129 23.56 -18.64 21.54
N PRO A 130 23.82 -17.90 20.47
CA PRO A 130 25.09 -17.95 19.76
C PRO A 130 26.21 -17.34 20.63
N ARG A 131 27.44 -17.57 20.23
CA ARG A 131 28.62 -16.98 20.90
C ARG A 131 28.70 -15.45 20.70
N MET A 132 28.27 -14.98 19.55
CA MET A 132 28.18 -13.56 19.18
C MET A 132 26.81 -13.31 18.57
N LEU A 133 26.20 -12.18 18.91
CA LEU A 133 24.97 -11.70 18.30
C LEU A 133 25.30 -10.64 17.27
N ASP A 134 24.65 -10.72 16.12
CA ASP A 134 24.72 -9.67 15.12
C ASP A 134 23.69 -8.56 15.40
N THR A 135 23.81 -7.45 14.70
CA THR A 135 22.83 -6.36 14.77
C THR A 135 21.52 -6.81 14.08
N GLN A 136 20.38 -6.38 14.64
CA GLN A 136 19.06 -6.64 14.04
C GLN A 136 18.58 -8.10 14.07
N VAL A 137 19.07 -8.88 15.00
CA VAL A 137 18.85 -10.33 15.15
C VAL A 137 17.36 -10.75 15.18
N PHE A 138 16.46 -9.86 15.61
CA PHE A 138 15.01 -10.11 15.69
C PHE A 138 14.21 -9.44 14.57
N GLN A 139 14.86 -8.76 13.62
CA GLN A 139 14.17 -7.95 12.63
C GLN A 139 13.28 -8.79 11.72
N ASP A 140 13.81 -9.86 11.16
CA ASP A 140 13.06 -10.72 10.25
C ASP A 140 11.95 -11.49 10.95
N LEU A 141 12.16 -11.87 12.21
CA LEU A 141 11.15 -12.49 13.04
C LEU A 141 9.97 -11.55 13.29
N LEU A 142 10.22 -10.32 13.73
CA LEU A 142 9.19 -9.34 14.04
C LEU A 142 8.49 -8.81 12.78
N ALA A 143 9.16 -8.82 11.64
CA ALA A 143 8.56 -8.49 10.34
C ALA A 143 7.45 -9.47 9.90
N GLN A 144 7.38 -10.68 10.48
CA GLN A 144 6.29 -11.62 10.20
C GLN A 144 4.92 -11.12 10.71
N GLY A 145 4.90 -10.25 11.73
CA GLY A 145 3.68 -9.65 12.27
C GLY A 145 2.77 -10.61 13.06
N ASN A 146 3.19 -11.84 13.26
CA ASN A 146 2.46 -12.89 13.99
C ASN A 146 3.22 -13.42 15.20
N VAL A 147 4.15 -12.63 15.74
CA VAL A 147 5.00 -12.99 16.88
C VAL A 147 5.01 -11.86 17.90
N ASP A 148 4.73 -12.21 19.16
CA ASP A 148 5.02 -11.36 20.30
C ASP A 148 6.35 -11.79 20.91
N LEU A 149 7.28 -10.86 21.09
CA LEU A 149 8.60 -11.10 21.65
C LEU A 149 8.78 -10.36 22.96
N THR A 150 9.27 -11.02 23.98
CA THR A 150 9.54 -10.45 25.30
C THR A 150 10.96 -10.74 25.73
N LEU A 151 11.66 -9.68 26.12
CA LEU A 151 12.99 -9.75 26.74
C LEU A 151 12.83 -9.42 28.22
N ASP A 152 13.14 -10.37 29.08
CA ASP A 152 13.25 -10.14 30.52
C ASP A 152 14.71 -9.89 30.87
N ILE A 153 15.01 -8.66 31.34
CA ILE A 153 16.36 -8.17 31.55
C ILE A 153 16.53 -7.79 33.01
N VAL A 154 17.38 -8.53 33.72
CA VAL A 154 17.66 -8.28 35.12
C VAL A 154 19.12 -7.86 35.29
N PRO A 155 19.38 -6.62 35.75
CA PRO A 155 20.76 -6.18 35.96
C PRO A 155 21.40 -6.92 37.14
N ARG A 156 22.57 -7.50 36.96
CA ARG A 156 23.34 -8.13 38.03
C ARG A 156 24.10 -7.09 38.84
N THR A 157 24.28 -7.38 40.14
CA THR A 157 25.15 -6.52 40.95
C THR A 157 26.60 -6.75 40.57
N ARG A 158 27.42 -5.70 40.63
CA ARG A 158 28.85 -5.78 40.32
C ARG A 158 29.56 -6.81 41.20
N ARG A 159 29.21 -6.83 42.47
CA ARG A 159 29.80 -7.74 43.46
C ARG A 159 29.58 -9.22 43.09
N ASP A 160 28.32 -9.58 42.85
CA ASP A 160 27.96 -10.96 42.51
C ASP A 160 28.58 -11.40 41.19
N THR A 161 28.59 -10.48 40.19
CA THR A 161 29.22 -10.72 38.89
C THR A 161 30.71 -10.97 39.02
N MET A 162 31.43 -10.14 39.79
CA MET A 162 32.86 -10.32 39.98
C MET A 162 33.19 -11.63 40.72
N GLN A 163 32.34 -12.01 41.69
CA GLN A 163 32.53 -13.27 42.42
C GLN A 163 32.34 -14.50 41.52
N ASP A 164 31.25 -14.48 40.70
CA ASP A 164 30.95 -15.58 39.79
C ASP A 164 32.01 -15.73 38.68
N LEU A 165 32.43 -14.62 38.07
CA LEU A 165 33.48 -14.63 37.05
C LEU A 165 34.84 -15.11 37.63
N SER A 166 35.16 -14.67 38.88
CA SER A 166 36.39 -15.17 39.56
C SER A 166 36.33 -16.66 39.86
N ASN A 167 35.16 -17.18 40.27
CA ASN A 167 34.94 -18.60 40.44
C ASN A 167 35.08 -19.37 39.12
N MET A 168 34.50 -18.86 38.04
CA MET A 168 34.67 -19.44 36.70
C MET A 168 36.11 -19.46 36.23
N LEU A 169 36.89 -18.39 36.43
CA LEU A 169 38.30 -18.33 36.11
C LEU A 169 39.09 -19.44 36.85
N ASN A 170 38.79 -19.64 38.13
CA ASN A 170 39.44 -20.70 38.91
C ASN A 170 39.13 -22.10 38.37
N ILE A 171 37.89 -22.37 37.98
CA ILE A 171 37.47 -23.66 37.38
C ILE A 171 38.17 -23.88 36.03
N ILE A 172 38.15 -22.87 35.14
CA ILE A 172 38.78 -22.97 33.81
C ILE A 172 40.29 -23.15 33.96
N ARG A 173 40.91 -22.49 34.91
CA ARG A 173 42.35 -22.67 35.22
C ARG A 173 42.68 -24.09 35.68
N ALA A 174 41.90 -24.64 36.60
CA ALA A 174 42.08 -26.02 37.07
C ALA A 174 41.88 -27.03 35.91
N ASN A 175 40.87 -26.81 35.06
CA ASN A 175 40.66 -27.66 33.88
C ASN A 175 41.80 -27.57 32.86
N ALA A 176 42.33 -26.35 32.62
CA ALA A 176 43.45 -26.17 31.70
C ALA A 176 44.73 -26.83 32.24
N GLU A 177 45.01 -26.74 33.54
CA GLU A 177 46.14 -27.44 34.19
C GLU A 177 46.00 -28.97 34.08
N TYR A 178 44.80 -29.52 34.27
CA TYR A 178 44.52 -30.94 34.10
C TYR A 178 44.70 -31.39 32.65
N GLN A 179 44.21 -30.66 31.67
CA GLN A 179 44.35 -30.97 30.25
C GLN A 179 45.80 -30.87 29.76
N ASN A 180 46.52 -29.87 30.25
CA ASN A 180 47.95 -29.74 29.98
C ASN A 180 48.74 -30.99 30.50
N SER A 181 48.38 -31.50 31.66
CA SER A 181 49.01 -32.72 32.23
C SER A 181 48.72 -33.99 31.39
N LYS A 182 47.59 -34.00 30.63
CA LYS A 182 47.19 -35.10 29.76
C LYS A 182 47.60 -34.92 28.30
N GLY A 183 48.24 -33.81 27.92
CA GLY A 183 48.66 -33.54 26.54
C GLY A 183 47.50 -33.23 25.56
N ALA A 184 46.29 -32.86 26.04
CA ALA A 184 45.12 -32.57 25.24
C ALA A 184 45.19 -31.15 24.66
N SER A 185 46.00 -30.95 23.62
CA SER A 185 46.34 -29.63 23.07
C SER A 185 45.16 -28.83 22.54
N PHE A 186 44.14 -29.45 21.95
CA PHE A 186 42.96 -28.76 21.42
C PHE A 186 42.09 -28.17 22.54
N GLN A 187 41.74 -28.98 23.53
CA GLN A 187 40.93 -28.56 24.68
C GLN A 187 41.66 -27.53 25.55
N LEU A 188 42.98 -27.61 25.61
CA LEU A 188 43.79 -26.62 26.32
C LEU A 188 43.72 -25.26 25.64
N ARG A 189 43.76 -25.17 24.29
CA ARG A 189 43.59 -23.91 23.54
C ARG A 189 42.24 -23.30 23.77
N GLU A 190 41.19 -24.11 23.75
CA GLU A 190 39.81 -23.65 24.01
C GLU A 190 39.66 -23.04 25.41
N ASN A 191 40.20 -23.72 26.42
CA ASN A 191 40.15 -23.23 27.80
C ASN A 191 40.99 -21.95 28.02
N ILE A 192 42.11 -21.83 27.31
CA ILE A 192 42.93 -20.62 27.33
C ILE A 192 42.15 -19.43 26.71
N ALA A 193 41.46 -19.66 25.60
CA ALA A 193 40.63 -18.65 24.97
C ALA A 193 39.50 -18.20 25.91
N LYS A 194 38.76 -19.15 26.49
CA LYS A 194 37.72 -18.85 27.50
C LYS A 194 38.25 -18.08 28.72
N TYR A 195 39.44 -18.44 29.18
CA TYR A 195 40.10 -17.74 30.28
C TYR A 195 40.34 -16.26 29.93
N ASN A 196 40.92 -16.01 28.76
CA ASN A 196 41.23 -14.66 28.33
C ASN A 196 39.94 -13.81 28.11
N ASP A 197 38.91 -14.41 27.54
CA ASP A 197 37.63 -13.73 27.33
C ASP A 197 37.01 -13.29 28.68
N ILE A 198 37.04 -14.17 29.70
CA ILE A 198 36.49 -13.84 31.02
C ILE A 198 37.42 -12.90 31.81
N ASP A 199 38.74 -13.02 31.71
CA ASP A 199 39.70 -12.12 32.34
C ASP A 199 39.53 -10.69 31.81
N ASN A 200 39.40 -10.53 30.50
CA ASN A 200 39.11 -9.24 29.85
C ASN A 200 37.74 -8.65 30.30
N LEU A 201 36.69 -9.48 30.35
CA LEU A 201 35.39 -9.05 30.81
C LEU A 201 35.40 -8.61 32.28
N LEU A 202 36.18 -9.30 33.11
CA LEU A 202 36.34 -8.95 34.51
C LEU A 202 37.06 -7.60 34.68
N ASP A 203 38.06 -7.33 33.87
CA ASP A 203 38.76 -6.03 33.84
C ASP A 203 37.79 -4.92 33.39
N GLU A 204 37.01 -5.13 32.30
CA GLU A 204 35.99 -4.17 31.82
C GLU A 204 34.95 -3.84 32.93
N ILE A 205 34.51 -4.85 33.69
CA ILE A 205 33.57 -4.68 34.79
C ILE A 205 34.21 -3.97 35.96
N GLN A 206 35.51 -4.26 36.24
CA GLN A 206 36.25 -3.63 37.28
C GLN A 206 36.46 -2.11 37.04
N PHE A 207 36.61 -1.69 35.79
CA PHE A 207 36.75 -0.29 35.40
C PHE A 207 35.41 0.37 35.04
N ASP A 208 34.27 -0.29 35.27
CA ASP A 208 32.92 0.22 35.01
C ASP A 208 32.61 0.47 33.51
N GLU A 209 33.37 -0.17 32.63
CA GLU A 209 33.18 -0.08 31.17
C GLU A 209 32.11 -1.04 30.65
N ASN A 210 31.81 -2.11 31.39
CA ASN A 210 30.84 -3.12 31.05
C ASN A 210 30.03 -3.59 32.29
N ARG A 211 28.90 -4.28 32.02
CA ARG A 211 28.04 -4.85 33.05
C ARG A 211 27.36 -6.12 32.51
N LEU A 212 27.11 -7.08 33.38
CA LEU A 212 26.32 -8.28 33.05
C LEU A 212 24.86 -8.12 33.44
N TYR A 213 24.03 -8.74 32.64
CA TYR A 213 22.59 -8.85 32.79
C TYR A 213 22.19 -10.30 32.68
N ASP A 214 21.21 -10.74 33.45
CA ASP A 214 20.51 -11.99 33.24
C ASP A 214 19.39 -11.71 32.25
N VAL A 215 19.44 -12.33 31.08
CA VAL A 215 18.48 -12.13 29.98
C VAL A 215 17.76 -13.42 29.68
N ALA A 216 16.44 -13.38 29.64
CA ALA A 216 15.59 -14.44 29.14
C ALA A 216 14.74 -13.92 27.96
N ILE A 217 14.69 -14.70 26.89
CA ILE A 217 13.89 -14.39 25.68
C ILE A 217 12.75 -15.36 25.63
N SER A 218 11.53 -14.82 25.61
CA SER A 218 10.29 -15.57 25.44
C SER A 218 9.47 -15.00 24.31
N MET A 219 8.68 -15.81 23.63
CA MET A 219 7.86 -15.39 22.51
C MET A 219 6.55 -16.16 22.44
N ILE A 220 5.56 -15.59 21.74
CA ILE A 220 4.35 -16.28 21.34
C ILE A 220 4.25 -16.16 19.83
N VAL A 221 4.04 -17.26 19.15
CA VAL A 221 3.78 -17.32 17.71
C VAL A 221 2.30 -17.61 17.51
N TYR A 222 1.62 -16.86 16.64
CA TYR A 222 0.19 -16.95 16.40
C TYR A 222 -0.15 -17.52 15.03
N GLY A 223 -1.36 -18.09 14.91
CA GLY A 223 -1.97 -18.54 13.67
C GLY A 223 -3.48 -18.60 13.79
N THR A 224 -4.20 -18.70 12.66
CA THR A 224 -5.67 -18.80 12.64
C THR A 224 -6.18 -20.23 12.73
N SER A 225 -5.29 -21.21 12.65
CA SER A 225 -5.56 -22.64 12.80
C SER A 225 -4.36 -23.35 13.39
N ASP A 226 -4.57 -24.54 13.95
CA ASP A 226 -3.50 -25.44 14.44
C ASP A 226 -2.41 -25.65 13.39
N ARG A 227 -2.77 -25.98 12.17
CA ARG A 227 -1.81 -26.17 11.07
C ARG A 227 -1.00 -24.91 10.78
N GLU A 228 -1.62 -23.75 10.83
CA GLU A 228 -0.97 -22.48 10.55
C GLU A 228 -0.03 -22.06 11.67
N VAL A 229 -0.43 -22.20 12.94
CA VAL A 229 0.45 -21.83 14.05
C VAL A 229 1.70 -22.71 14.09
N ASN A 230 1.57 -24.01 13.84
CA ASN A 230 2.70 -24.93 13.73
C ASN A 230 3.63 -24.59 12.56
N LYS A 231 3.05 -24.21 11.40
CA LYS A 231 3.83 -23.72 10.27
C LYS A 231 4.58 -22.43 10.61
N ASN A 232 3.89 -21.47 11.23
CA ASN A 232 4.46 -20.17 11.61
C ASN A 232 5.56 -20.36 12.66
N PHE A 233 5.39 -21.30 13.59
CA PHE A 233 6.41 -21.67 14.56
C PHE A 233 7.68 -22.23 13.87
N GLY A 234 7.50 -23.09 12.88
CA GLY A 234 8.62 -23.58 12.06
C GLY A 234 9.37 -22.44 11.36
N VAL A 235 8.64 -21.50 10.75
CA VAL A 235 9.25 -20.31 10.11
C VAL A 235 10.01 -19.46 11.14
N ALA A 236 9.43 -19.22 12.32
CA ALA A 236 10.10 -18.46 13.38
C ALA A 236 11.39 -19.16 13.86
N ALA A 237 11.34 -20.50 14.01
CA ALA A 237 12.51 -21.30 14.39
C ALA A 237 13.61 -21.23 13.33
N ASP A 238 13.27 -21.33 12.05
CA ASP A 238 14.23 -21.25 10.94
C ASP A 238 14.88 -19.86 10.85
N LEU A 239 14.09 -18.77 10.99
CA LEU A 239 14.61 -17.40 10.99
C LEU A 239 15.62 -17.18 12.11
N LEU A 240 15.29 -17.61 13.33
CA LEU A 240 16.21 -17.48 14.47
C LEU A 240 17.41 -18.41 14.36
N ALA A 241 17.24 -19.60 13.81
CA ALA A 241 18.35 -20.53 13.58
C ALA A 241 19.38 -19.98 12.60
N ASN A 242 18.98 -19.19 11.61
CA ASN A 242 19.91 -18.48 10.71
C ASN A 242 20.79 -17.49 11.47
N GLU A 243 20.29 -16.91 12.56
CA GLU A 243 21.04 -16.04 13.48
C GLU A 243 21.77 -16.82 14.60
N GLY A 244 21.74 -18.15 14.54
CA GLY A 244 22.34 -19.01 15.54
C GLY A 244 21.56 -19.13 16.85
N ILE A 245 20.30 -18.68 16.89
CA ILE A 245 19.41 -18.76 18.05
C ILE A 245 18.48 -19.97 17.90
N SER A 246 18.43 -20.82 18.93
CA SER A 246 17.51 -21.96 18.97
C SER A 246 16.37 -21.68 19.94
N ILE A 247 15.13 -21.96 19.52
CA ILE A 247 13.95 -21.81 20.36
C ILE A 247 13.37 -23.18 20.75
N THR A 248 12.71 -23.22 21.89
CA THR A 248 12.05 -24.42 22.41
C THR A 248 10.66 -24.04 22.89
N PRO A 249 9.58 -24.77 22.52
CA PRO A 249 8.25 -24.50 23.05
C PRO A 249 8.20 -24.80 24.55
N TYR A 250 7.34 -24.10 25.26
CA TYR A 250 7.07 -24.38 26.68
C TYR A 250 6.22 -25.65 26.80
N ALA A 251 6.82 -26.81 26.51
CA ALA A 251 6.15 -28.09 26.55
C ALA A 251 5.45 -28.33 27.90
N LYS A 252 4.14 -28.63 27.85
CA LYS A 252 3.26 -28.81 29.04
C LYS A 252 3.18 -27.60 30.00
N ARG A 253 3.67 -26.43 29.56
CA ARG A 253 3.76 -25.20 30.36
C ARG A 253 3.32 -23.96 29.60
N GLN A 254 2.44 -24.11 28.59
CA GLN A 254 1.98 -23.01 27.74
C GLN A 254 1.37 -21.85 28.54
N LYS A 255 0.59 -22.13 29.58
CA LYS A 255 0.05 -21.11 30.47
C LYS A 255 1.13 -20.27 31.14
N SER A 256 2.19 -20.92 31.61
CA SER A 256 3.32 -20.23 32.24
C SER A 256 4.12 -19.44 31.22
N GLY A 257 4.32 -19.98 30.00
CA GLY A 257 4.92 -19.27 28.86
C GLY A 257 4.16 -18.02 28.49
N TYR A 258 2.83 -18.11 28.35
CA TYR A 258 1.97 -16.98 28.09
C TYR A 258 2.07 -15.88 29.15
N LEU A 259 2.00 -16.27 30.43
CA LEU A 259 2.12 -15.32 31.54
C LEU A 259 3.46 -14.59 31.57
N THR A 260 4.52 -15.26 31.13
CA THR A 260 5.87 -14.69 31.04
C THR A 260 5.96 -13.59 29.98
N THR A 261 5.19 -13.70 28.88
CA THR A 261 5.23 -12.72 27.81
C THR A 261 4.36 -11.48 28.11
N LEU A 262 3.49 -11.52 29.12
CA LEU A 262 2.66 -10.39 29.49
C LEU A 262 3.47 -9.30 30.22
N PRO A 263 3.21 -8.00 29.96
CA PRO A 263 3.91 -6.89 30.59
C PRO A 263 3.42 -6.63 32.03
N ILE A 264 3.24 -7.70 32.83
CA ILE A 264 2.76 -7.65 34.21
C ILE A 264 3.87 -7.78 35.24
N GLY A 265 5.13 -7.98 34.79
CA GLY A 265 6.27 -8.18 35.69
C GLY A 265 6.19 -9.46 36.54
N ALA A 266 5.34 -10.39 36.17
CA ALA A 266 5.23 -11.66 36.88
C ALA A 266 6.44 -12.54 36.58
N ARG A 267 7.27 -12.73 37.60
CA ARG A 267 8.42 -13.64 37.51
C ARG A 267 7.93 -15.05 37.86
N ILE A 268 8.01 -15.94 36.87
CA ILE A 268 7.61 -17.33 37.05
C ILE A 268 8.85 -18.14 37.44
N SER A 269 8.74 -18.95 38.49
CA SER A 269 9.89 -19.60 39.16
C SER A 269 10.80 -20.43 38.26
N PHE A 270 10.30 -20.99 37.14
CA PHE A 270 11.15 -21.75 36.22
C PHE A 270 11.91 -20.88 35.22
N LEU A 271 11.66 -19.56 35.16
CA LEU A 271 12.45 -18.64 34.33
C LEU A 271 13.89 -18.55 34.78
N ASP A 272 14.18 -18.81 36.05
CA ASP A 272 15.55 -18.80 36.55
C ASP A 272 16.44 -19.79 35.78
N ASP A 273 15.88 -20.89 35.27
CA ASP A 273 16.58 -21.88 34.43
C ASP A 273 16.75 -21.42 32.96
N THR A 274 16.06 -20.37 32.55
CA THR A 274 16.09 -19.85 31.17
C THR A 274 17.02 -18.65 30.97
N TYR A 275 17.48 -18.02 32.06
CA TYR A 275 18.36 -16.88 31.97
C TYR A 275 19.75 -17.21 31.43
N ARG A 276 20.23 -16.34 30.55
CA ARG A 276 21.61 -16.31 30.06
C ARG A 276 22.28 -15.02 30.49
N ASN A 277 23.52 -15.12 30.96
CA ASN A 277 24.33 -13.94 31.21
C ASN A 277 24.76 -13.28 29.89
N VAL A 278 24.40 -12.02 29.74
CA VAL A 278 24.67 -11.22 28.53
C VAL A 278 25.36 -9.92 28.98
N ASP A 279 26.40 -9.51 28.29
CA ASP A 279 27.08 -8.27 28.55
C ASP A 279 26.33 -7.06 27.94
N ARG A 280 26.66 -5.86 28.40
CA ARG A 280 26.00 -4.62 27.94
C ARG A 280 26.09 -4.40 26.43
N LYS A 281 27.21 -4.78 25.81
CA LYS A 281 27.42 -4.61 24.36
C LYS A 281 26.50 -5.55 23.56
N SER A 282 26.42 -6.81 23.98
CA SER A 282 25.52 -7.79 23.36
C SER A 282 24.05 -7.47 23.61
N LEU A 283 23.71 -6.94 24.80
CA LEU A 283 22.33 -6.50 25.08
C LEU A 283 21.92 -5.34 24.20
N ALA A 284 22.81 -4.42 23.86
CA ALA A 284 22.52 -3.29 22.99
C ALA A 284 22.14 -3.69 21.54
N VAL A 285 22.56 -4.86 21.07
CA VAL A 285 22.17 -5.37 19.73
C VAL A 285 20.87 -6.17 19.74
N MET A 286 20.37 -6.54 20.93
CA MET A 286 19.05 -7.17 21.12
C MET A 286 17.92 -6.15 21.10
N ASP A 287 17.98 -5.15 20.23
CA ASP A 287 16.99 -4.09 20.17
C ASP A 287 15.73 -4.54 19.42
N ILE A 288 14.65 -4.73 20.16
CA ILE A 288 13.32 -5.05 19.62
C ILE A 288 12.51 -3.81 19.21
N ALA A 289 12.92 -2.62 19.67
CA ALA A 289 12.20 -1.38 19.38
C ALA A 289 12.50 -0.83 17.98
N ARG A 290 13.53 -1.35 17.32
CA ARG A 290 13.93 -0.92 15.96
C ARG A 290 13.01 -1.35 14.85
N ASN A 291 12.14 -2.30 15.10
CA ASN A 291 11.29 -2.92 14.09
C ASN A 291 9.88 -2.33 14.08
N ALA A 292 9.77 -1.01 14.07
CA ALA A 292 8.56 -0.40 13.57
C ALA A 292 8.51 -0.61 12.05
N SER A 293 8.30 -1.85 11.62
CA SER A 293 7.84 -2.12 10.26
C SER A 293 6.48 -1.48 10.13
N GLY A 294 6.21 -0.89 8.97
CA GLY A 294 4.94 -0.24 8.70
C GLY A 294 3.75 -1.12 9.05
N ARG A 295 2.67 -0.47 9.38
CA ARG A 295 1.40 -1.08 9.84
C ARG A 295 0.78 -2.06 8.84
N PHE A 296 1.20 -2.00 7.57
CA PHE A 296 0.65 -2.79 6.49
C PHE A 296 1.67 -3.80 5.95
N ASN A 297 1.38 -5.07 6.13
CA ASN A 297 2.07 -6.14 5.43
C ASN A 297 1.55 -6.21 3.99
N GLY A 298 2.44 -6.34 3.00
CA GLY A 298 2.05 -6.53 1.60
C GLY A 298 1.66 -5.26 0.83
N GLY A 299 2.12 -4.09 1.25
CA GLY A 299 2.01 -2.83 0.50
C GLY A 299 3.19 -2.59 -0.44
N ILE A 300 3.29 -1.36 -0.92
CA ILE A 300 4.48 -0.88 -1.63
C ILE A 300 5.49 -0.32 -0.63
N PRO A 301 6.80 -0.51 -0.82
CA PRO A 301 7.79 0.25 -0.05
C PRO A 301 7.61 1.73 -0.38
N ILE A 302 7.38 2.59 0.64
CA ILE A 302 7.16 4.02 0.42
C ILE A 302 8.43 4.85 0.73
N GLY A 303 9.22 4.42 1.69
CA GLY A 303 10.43 5.10 2.11
C GLY A 303 11.07 4.40 3.30
N ASN A 304 12.15 4.96 3.79
CA ASN A 304 12.85 4.46 4.96
C ASN A 304 12.51 5.30 6.19
N ASN A 305 12.22 4.65 7.31
CA ASN A 305 11.94 5.28 8.59
C ASN A 305 13.20 5.97 9.14
N GLN A 306 13.12 7.28 9.33
CA GLN A 306 14.25 8.08 9.79
C GLN A 306 14.36 8.12 11.33
N ALA A 307 13.29 7.75 12.04
CA ALA A 307 13.29 7.68 13.50
C ALA A 307 14.00 6.42 14.02
N THR A 308 14.16 5.40 13.18
CA THR A 308 14.83 4.16 13.56
C THR A 308 16.29 4.18 13.10
N PRO A 309 17.27 3.80 13.95
CA PRO A 309 18.69 3.75 13.57
C PRO A 309 18.97 2.82 12.38
N SER A 310 18.18 1.76 12.19
CA SER A 310 18.27 0.81 11.06
C SER A 310 17.64 1.35 9.78
N GLN A 311 16.91 2.47 9.84
CA GLN A 311 16.21 3.06 8.70
C GLN A 311 15.34 2.03 7.95
N ASN A 312 14.55 1.27 8.70
CA ASN A 312 13.70 0.21 8.15
C ASN A 312 12.78 0.74 7.04
N THR A 313 12.52 -0.10 6.06
CA THR A 313 11.61 0.25 4.98
C THR A 313 10.17 0.22 5.48
N GLU A 314 9.47 1.33 5.29
CA GLU A 314 8.04 1.45 5.56
C GLU A 314 7.23 1.09 4.32
N PHE A 315 6.11 0.40 4.55
CA PHE A 315 5.21 -0.04 3.50
C PHE A 315 3.89 0.72 3.56
N LEU A 316 3.27 0.93 2.41
CA LEU A 316 1.99 1.62 2.27
C LEU A 316 1.05 0.84 1.36
N ASN A 317 -0.18 0.62 1.82
CA ASN A 317 -1.28 0.15 1.00
C ASN A 317 -2.54 0.94 1.32
N VAL A 318 -2.88 1.91 0.48
CA VAL A 318 -4.04 2.79 0.72
C VAL A 318 -5.38 2.04 0.75
N PHE A 319 -5.47 0.88 0.12
CA PHE A 319 -6.67 0.03 0.16
C PHE A 319 -6.67 -0.97 1.33
N GLY A 320 -5.59 -0.97 2.12
CA GLY A 320 -5.43 -1.88 3.24
C GLY A 320 -5.15 -3.32 2.84
N THR A 321 -5.20 -4.19 3.82
CA THR A 321 -5.04 -5.64 3.69
C THR A 321 -6.30 -6.36 4.15
N ASP A 322 -6.34 -7.68 4.04
CA ASP A 322 -7.48 -8.47 4.53
C ASP A 322 -7.67 -8.35 6.05
N THR A 323 -6.56 -8.17 6.77
CA THR A 323 -6.55 -8.02 8.23
C THR A 323 -6.77 -6.59 8.71
N HIS A 324 -6.50 -5.60 7.84
CA HIS A 324 -6.61 -4.19 8.20
C HIS A 324 -7.15 -3.35 7.04
N ARG A 325 -8.34 -2.76 7.23
CA ARG A 325 -9.03 -1.95 6.23
C ARG A 325 -9.18 -0.52 6.72
N PRO A 326 -8.55 0.46 6.05
CA PRO A 326 -8.68 1.88 6.37
C PRO A 326 -10.13 2.36 6.27
N ILE A 327 -10.46 3.42 7.01
CA ILE A 327 -11.80 4.05 6.96
C ILE A 327 -12.09 4.63 5.59
N ASN A 328 -11.08 5.24 4.94
CA ASN A 328 -11.12 5.66 3.54
C ASN A 328 -9.77 5.39 2.87
N TYR A 329 -9.72 5.53 1.54
CA TYR A 329 -8.55 5.18 0.74
C TYR A 329 -7.80 6.39 0.19
N ASN A 330 -8.21 7.61 0.57
CA ASN A 330 -7.68 8.85 0.01
C ASN A 330 -6.36 9.25 0.67
N MET A 331 -5.50 9.85 -0.13
CA MET A 331 -4.19 10.32 0.29
C MET A 331 -3.94 11.77 -0.14
N GLY A 332 -3.48 12.59 0.81
CA GLY A 332 -2.97 13.93 0.52
C GLY A 332 -1.45 13.98 0.55
N ILE A 333 -0.84 14.66 -0.40
CA ILE A 333 0.60 14.94 -0.44
C ILE A 333 0.79 16.46 -0.44
N VAL A 334 1.35 16.97 0.64
CA VAL A 334 1.43 18.41 0.91
C VAL A 334 2.89 18.81 1.17
N GLY A 335 3.32 19.96 0.70
CA GLY A 335 4.65 20.48 0.97
C GLY A 335 5.04 21.62 0.04
N GLU A 336 6.13 22.29 0.35
CA GLU A 336 6.67 23.41 -0.42
C GLU A 336 7.14 22.99 -1.83
N ALA A 337 7.30 23.99 -2.70
CA ALA A 337 7.92 23.77 -4.00
C ALA A 337 9.36 23.24 -3.84
N GLY A 338 9.70 22.17 -4.55
CA GLY A 338 11.00 21.51 -4.43
C GLY A 338 11.13 20.51 -3.28
N GLY A 339 10.13 20.38 -2.38
CA GLY A 339 10.12 19.41 -1.28
C GLY A 339 10.00 17.95 -1.69
N GLY A 340 9.74 17.65 -2.99
CA GLY A 340 9.69 16.28 -3.51
C GLY A 340 8.29 15.69 -3.65
N LYS A 341 7.20 16.48 -3.59
CA LYS A 341 5.80 16.01 -3.73
C LYS A 341 5.56 15.12 -4.95
N SER A 342 5.80 15.68 -6.14
CA SER A 342 5.57 14.97 -7.40
C SER A 342 6.51 13.78 -7.56
N ALA A 343 7.73 13.86 -7.00
CA ALA A 343 8.68 12.76 -6.95
C ALA A 343 8.14 11.59 -6.10
N ALA A 344 7.63 11.90 -4.91
CA ALA A 344 7.03 10.92 -4.00
C ALA A 344 5.80 10.25 -4.63
N ASN A 345 4.92 11.05 -5.25
CA ASN A 345 3.75 10.49 -5.94
C ASN A 345 4.13 9.63 -7.16
N LYS A 346 5.07 10.06 -7.99
CA LYS A 346 5.57 9.24 -9.12
C LYS A 346 6.12 7.90 -8.65
N LEU A 347 6.87 7.90 -7.54
CA LEU A 347 7.41 6.69 -6.95
C LEU A 347 6.30 5.77 -6.45
N LYS A 348 5.33 6.32 -5.70
CA LYS A 348 4.12 5.62 -5.24
C LYS A 348 3.37 4.99 -6.41
N MET A 349 3.01 5.79 -7.42
CA MET A 349 2.29 5.34 -8.61
C MET A 349 3.01 4.20 -9.33
N ALA A 350 4.32 4.36 -9.59
CA ALA A 350 5.12 3.34 -10.28
C ALA A 350 5.11 2.01 -9.53
N ARG A 351 5.22 2.05 -8.21
CA ARG A 351 5.22 0.87 -7.35
C ARG A 351 3.82 0.26 -7.23
N GLU A 352 2.77 1.05 -7.05
CA GLU A 352 1.38 0.57 -7.02
C GLU A 352 0.98 -0.11 -8.33
N ILE A 353 1.34 0.47 -9.48
CA ILE A 353 1.07 -0.11 -10.79
C ILE A 353 1.84 -1.43 -10.99
N SER A 354 3.13 -1.44 -10.62
CA SER A 354 4.02 -2.57 -10.92
C SER A 354 3.89 -3.73 -9.93
N ILE A 355 3.69 -3.44 -8.64
CA ILE A 355 3.67 -4.42 -7.55
C ILE A 355 2.24 -4.87 -7.25
N LEU A 356 1.30 -3.91 -7.10
CA LEU A 356 -0.07 -4.20 -6.68
C LEU A 356 -1.06 -4.27 -7.86
N GLY A 357 -0.64 -3.85 -9.05
CA GLY A 357 -1.47 -3.89 -10.25
C GLY A 357 -2.64 -2.90 -10.24
N PHE A 358 -2.58 -1.84 -9.44
CA PHE A 358 -3.61 -0.81 -9.39
C PHE A 358 -3.71 -0.05 -10.71
N GLU A 359 -4.90 0.46 -11.02
CA GLU A 359 -5.08 1.36 -12.14
C GLU A 359 -4.98 2.82 -11.70
N HIS A 360 -4.20 3.59 -12.44
CA HIS A 360 -3.99 5.01 -12.17
C HIS A 360 -4.45 5.89 -13.33
N ARG A 361 -5.04 7.04 -12.99
CA ARG A 361 -5.32 8.12 -13.94
C ARG A 361 -4.85 9.42 -13.32
N SER A 362 -3.91 10.11 -13.98
CA SER A 362 -3.41 11.39 -13.50
C SER A 362 -3.92 12.55 -14.33
N ILE A 363 -4.24 13.66 -13.67
CA ILE A 363 -4.47 14.96 -14.28
C ILE A 363 -3.23 15.79 -13.99
N ASP A 364 -2.52 16.16 -15.05
CA ASP A 364 -1.16 16.70 -15.02
C ASP A 364 -1.12 18.12 -15.58
N PRO A 365 -1.32 19.14 -14.71
CA PRO A 365 -1.31 20.54 -15.15
C PRO A 365 0.04 21.05 -15.63
N ASP A 366 1.13 20.47 -15.14
CA ASP A 366 2.49 20.99 -15.37
C ASP A 366 3.36 20.08 -16.24
N GLY A 367 2.86 18.92 -16.67
CA GLY A 367 3.55 17.99 -17.55
C GLY A 367 4.63 17.15 -16.88
N GLU A 368 4.52 16.97 -15.57
CA GLU A 368 5.53 16.27 -14.76
C GLU A 368 5.49 14.74 -14.88
N TYR A 369 4.35 14.16 -15.24
CA TYR A 369 4.13 12.70 -15.27
C TYR A 369 4.38 12.06 -16.63
N VAL A 370 4.73 12.83 -17.64
CA VAL A 370 4.97 12.35 -19.02
C VAL A 370 6.08 11.29 -19.06
N LEU A 371 7.17 11.50 -18.32
CA LEU A 371 8.29 10.56 -18.27
C LEU A 371 7.90 9.26 -17.58
N LEU A 372 7.10 9.32 -16.52
CA LEU A 372 6.57 8.15 -15.82
C LEU A 372 5.75 7.27 -16.78
N ALA A 373 4.77 7.86 -17.49
CA ALA A 373 3.96 7.13 -18.45
C ALA A 373 4.82 6.45 -19.52
N LYS A 374 5.80 7.18 -20.07
CA LYS A 374 6.71 6.66 -21.09
C LYS A 374 7.58 5.50 -20.58
N ARG A 375 8.10 5.60 -19.35
CA ARG A 375 8.98 4.57 -18.76
C ARG A 375 8.24 3.29 -18.41
N LEU A 376 6.99 3.42 -17.97
CA LEU A 376 6.12 2.28 -17.70
C LEU A 376 5.47 1.68 -18.95
N GLY A 377 5.76 2.23 -20.16
CA GLY A 377 5.09 1.79 -21.39
C GLY A 377 3.59 2.07 -21.42
N GLN A 378 3.15 3.08 -20.64
CA GLN A 378 1.75 3.43 -20.45
C GLN A 378 1.38 4.67 -21.29
N LEU A 379 0.11 5.05 -21.28
CA LEU A 379 -0.43 6.07 -22.18
C LEU A 379 -0.26 7.48 -21.61
N ASN A 380 0.28 8.38 -22.42
CA ASN A 380 0.28 9.82 -22.16
C ASN A 380 -0.54 10.54 -23.23
N LEU A 381 -1.56 11.28 -22.82
CA LEU A 381 -2.42 12.11 -23.67
C LEU A 381 -2.08 13.58 -23.43
N THR A 382 -1.37 14.19 -24.34
CA THR A 382 -1.11 15.65 -24.28
C THR A 382 -2.25 16.39 -24.97
N ILE A 383 -3.06 17.06 -24.17
CA ILE A 383 -4.23 17.81 -24.63
C ILE A 383 -3.80 19.22 -24.98
N THR A 384 -4.15 19.64 -26.20
CA THR A 384 -3.82 20.95 -26.75
C THR A 384 -5.10 21.63 -27.24
N ALA A 385 -5.08 22.94 -27.38
CA ALA A 385 -6.25 23.69 -27.87
C ALA A 385 -6.67 23.30 -29.31
N ASN A 386 -5.82 22.61 -30.08
CA ASN A 386 -5.99 22.32 -31.51
C ASN A 386 -6.79 21.03 -31.81
N ALA A 387 -7.67 20.59 -30.94
CA ALA A 387 -8.66 19.50 -31.16
C ALA A 387 -8.11 18.17 -31.70
N LYS A 388 -6.86 17.79 -31.36
CA LYS A 388 -6.36 16.41 -31.60
C LYS A 388 -7.11 15.38 -30.76
N PHE A 389 -7.63 15.80 -29.62
CA PHE A 389 -8.43 15.02 -28.68
C PHE A 389 -9.70 15.82 -28.40
N VAL A 390 -10.79 15.11 -28.23
CA VAL A 390 -12.10 15.66 -27.87
C VAL A 390 -12.61 14.93 -26.66
N ILE A 391 -13.10 15.65 -25.66
CA ILE A 391 -13.78 15.10 -24.50
C ILE A 391 -15.16 15.74 -24.46
N ASN A 392 -16.20 14.95 -24.68
CA ASN A 392 -17.57 15.41 -24.75
C ASN A 392 -18.16 15.58 -23.32
N PRO A 393 -18.50 16.80 -22.88
CA PRO A 393 -19.15 17.01 -21.59
C PRO A 393 -20.61 16.54 -21.57
N CYS A 394 -21.19 16.30 -22.76
CA CYS A 394 -22.57 15.79 -22.92
C CYS A 394 -22.59 14.25 -23.00
N ALA A 395 -21.49 13.59 -22.71
CA ALA A 395 -21.41 12.15 -22.76
C ALA A 395 -22.34 11.48 -21.74
N LEU A 396 -23.08 10.46 -22.19
CA LEU A 396 -24.04 9.73 -21.38
C LEU A 396 -23.35 8.59 -20.61
N SER A 397 -23.76 8.33 -19.39
CA SER A 397 -23.29 7.22 -18.57
C SER A 397 -24.44 6.29 -18.19
N LEU A 398 -24.09 5.04 -17.94
CA LEU A 398 -24.99 4.05 -17.36
C LEU A 398 -24.87 4.14 -15.83
N TYR A 399 -26.00 4.10 -15.18
CA TYR A 399 -26.10 4.01 -13.72
C TYR A 399 -26.54 2.59 -13.36
N GLU A 400 -25.88 2.00 -12.38
CA GLU A 400 -26.21 0.67 -11.86
C GLU A 400 -26.44 0.73 -10.36
N THR A 401 -27.56 0.18 -9.91
CA THR A 401 -27.90 -0.02 -8.50
C THR A 401 -27.99 -1.52 -8.24
N PRO A 402 -27.37 -2.05 -7.18
CA PRO A 402 -27.62 -3.43 -6.79
C PRO A 402 -29.11 -3.70 -6.60
N LEU A 403 -29.62 -4.81 -7.12
CA LEU A 403 -31.06 -5.12 -7.07
C LEU A 403 -31.56 -5.27 -5.62
N ASP A 404 -30.69 -5.70 -4.71
CA ASP A 404 -30.98 -5.84 -3.29
C ASP A 404 -31.01 -4.50 -2.52
N GLU A 405 -30.50 -3.42 -3.10
CA GLU A 405 -30.62 -2.06 -2.57
C GLU A 405 -31.88 -1.35 -3.09
N GLU A 406 -32.57 -1.89 -4.09
CA GLU A 406 -33.83 -1.36 -4.59
C GLU A 406 -34.99 -1.62 -3.63
N THR A 407 -35.87 -0.68 -3.51
CA THR A 407 -37.11 -0.82 -2.72
C THR A 407 -38.32 -0.65 -3.63
N MET A 408 -38.91 -1.78 -4.03
CA MET A 408 -40.16 -1.80 -4.80
C MET A 408 -41.27 -2.39 -3.94
N THR A 409 -42.46 -1.81 -4.05
CA THR A 409 -43.66 -2.28 -3.36
C THR A 409 -44.72 -2.74 -4.34
N ASP A 410 -45.52 -3.71 -3.94
CA ASP A 410 -46.71 -4.13 -4.68
C ASP A 410 -47.82 -3.07 -4.60
N VAL A 411 -48.94 -3.29 -5.30
CA VAL A 411 -50.12 -2.41 -5.28
C VAL A 411 -50.72 -2.27 -3.88
N ASN A 412 -50.37 -3.11 -2.94
CA ASN A 412 -50.89 -3.10 -1.56
C ASN A 412 -49.85 -2.46 -0.60
N GLY A 413 -48.67 -2.03 -1.07
CA GLY A 413 -47.63 -1.40 -0.27
C GLY A 413 -46.69 -2.41 0.41
N ASN A 414 -46.74 -3.70 0.09
CA ASN A 414 -45.79 -4.70 0.63
C ASN A 414 -44.50 -4.68 -0.17
N GLN A 415 -43.37 -4.84 0.50
CA GLN A 415 -42.06 -4.92 -0.15
C GLN A 415 -41.95 -6.20 -0.97
N LEU A 416 -41.54 -6.07 -2.23
CA LEU A 416 -41.34 -7.19 -3.15
C LEU A 416 -40.05 -7.96 -2.82
N SER A 417 -40.08 -9.26 -3.06
CA SER A 417 -38.85 -10.09 -3.04
C SER A 417 -37.95 -9.76 -4.24
N LEU A 418 -36.67 -10.12 -4.16
CA LEU A 418 -35.71 -9.90 -5.25
C LEU A 418 -36.16 -10.53 -6.58
N GLN A 419 -36.81 -11.68 -6.54
CA GLN A 419 -37.33 -12.36 -7.75
C GLN A 419 -38.50 -11.60 -8.34
N GLU A 420 -39.44 -11.14 -7.52
CA GLU A 420 -40.59 -10.35 -7.96
C GLU A 420 -40.16 -9.00 -8.51
N MET A 421 -39.16 -8.34 -7.89
CA MET A 421 -38.60 -7.08 -8.40
C MET A 421 -37.95 -7.29 -9.78
N GLU A 422 -37.16 -8.36 -9.96
CA GLU A 422 -36.58 -8.70 -11.25
C GLU A 422 -37.63 -8.96 -12.33
N GLU A 423 -38.65 -9.71 -11.99
CA GLU A 423 -39.75 -10.03 -12.93
C GLU A 423 -40.56 -8.78 -13.29
N GLN A 424 -40.83 -7.91 -12.31
CA GLN A 424 -41.53 -6.64 -12.53
C GLN A 424 -40.71 -5.69 -13.43
N ILE A 425 -39.41 -5.55 -13.22
CA ILE A 425 -38.53 -4.74 -14.07
C ILE A 425 -38.48 -5.31 -15.49
N ARG A 426 -38.45 -6.65 -15.67
CA ARG A 426 -38.43 -7.28 -16.98
C ARG A 426 -39.73 -7.15 -17.75
N LEU A 427 -40.85 -7.14 -17.06
CA LEU A 427 -42.18 -7.22 -17.70
C LEU A 427 -42.88 -5.86 -17.88
N ASN A 428 -42.66 -4.90 -16.96
CA ASN A 428 -43.48 -3.71 -16.85
C ASN A 428 -42.69 -2.45 -16.56
N ASP A 429 -41.40 -2.36 -16.90
CA ASP A 429 -40.67 -1.15 -16.57
C ASP A 429 -40.93 -0.04 -17.60
N GLU A 430 -41.86 0.85 -17.27
CA GLU A 430 -42.17 2.08 -18.04
C GLU A 430 -40.91 3.00 -18.08
N ASP A 431 -40.00 2.88 -17.11
CA ASP A 431 -38.77 3.67 -17.04
C ASP A 431 -37.63 3.07 -17.90
N GLY A 432 -37.84 1.92 -18.55
CA GLY A 432 -36.87 1.27 -19.44
C GLY A 432 -35.64 0.69 -18.75
N ARG A 433 -35.70 0.48 -17.43
CA ARG A 433 -34.59 -0.12 -16.66
C ARG A 433 -34.36 -1.58 -17.05
N GLN A 434 -33.13 -2.04 -16.90
CA GLN A 434 -32.74 -3.43 -17.22
C GLN A 434 -32.04 -4.10 -16.05
N VAL A 435 -32.31 -5.39 -15.84
CA VAL A 435 -31.55 -6.20 -14.89
C VAL A 435 -30.37 -6.85 -15.59
N VAL A 436 -29.16 -6.55 -15.10
CA VAL A 436 -27.90 -7.12 -15.59
C VAL A 436 -27.28 -7.97 -14.49
N THR A 437 -26.79 -9.16 -14.84
CA THR A 437 -26.08 -10.03 -13.91
C THR A 437 -24.58 -9.92 -14.17
N HIS A 438 -23.81 -9.56 -13.17
CA HIS A 438 -22.36 -9.49 -13.23
C HIS A 438 -21.72 -10.86 -13.08
N LYS A 439 -20.40 -10.97 -13.34
CA LYS A 439 -19.64 -12.22 -13.29
C LYS A 439 -19.60 -12.86 -11.90
N ASP A 440 -19.78 -12.08 -10.85
CA ASP A 440 -19.88 -12.53 -9.46
C ASP A 440 -21.26 -13.06 -9.06
N GLY A 441 -22.20 -13.04 -10.00
CA GLY A 441 -23.59 -13.46 -9.78
C GLY A 441 -24.50 -12.38 -9.20
N THR A 442 -23.97 -11.21 -8.87
CA THR A 442 -24.77 -10.08 -8.34
C THR A 442 -25.62 -9.47 -9.46
N LYS A 443 -26.88 -9.17 -9.15
CA LYS A 443 -27.83 -8.54 -10.08
C LYS A 443 -27.93 -7.04 -9.82
N TYR A 444 -27.90 -6.27 -10.89
CA TYR A 444 -27.98 -4.79 -10.87
C TYR A 444 -29.11 -4.33 -11.77
N VAL A 445 -29.75 -3.26 -11.35
CA VAL A 445 -30.67 -2.48 -12.20
C VAL A 445 -29.86 -1.42 -12.92
N GLN A 446 -29.87 -1.47 -14.26
CA GLN A 446 -29.11 -0.57 -15.11
C GLN A 446 -30.05 0.39 -15.85
N GLN A 447 -29.69 1.68 -15.90
CA GLN A 447 -30.42 2.72 -16.63
C GLN A 447 -29.49 3.82 -17.16
N VAL A 448 -29.91 4.55 -18.17
CA VAL A 448 -29.18 5.73 -18.68
C VAL A 448 -29.39 6.91 -17.73
N ASN A 449 -28.30 7.55 -17.32
CA ASN A 449 -28.34 8.68 -16.39
C ASN A 449 -28.40 10.03 -17.12
N ILE A 450 -29.57 10.36 -17.67
CA ILE A 450 -29.83 11.64 -18.38
C ILE A 450 -29.67 12.83 -17.43
N SER A 451 -30.20 12.73 -16.21
CA SER A 451 -30.13 13.80 -15.22
C SER A 451 -28.66 14.13 -14.83
N GLN A 452 -27.79 13.15 -14.80
CA GLN A 452 -26.37 13.37 -14.54
C GLN A 452 -25.70 14.09 -15.72
N MET A 453 -26.04 13.73 -16.94
CA MET A 453 -25.54 14.42 -18.13
C MET A 453 -25.97 15.89 -18.12
N ALA A 454 -27.25 16.18 -17.83
CA ALA A 454 -27.74 17.56 -17.69
C ALA A 454 -26.99 18.32 -16.58
N SER A 455 -26.74 17.70 -15.43
CA SER A 455 -25.93 18.26 -14.34
C SER A 455 -24.50 18.55 -14.75
N ASN A 456 -23.86 17.64 -15.51
CA ASN A 456 -22.52 17.80 -16.01
C ASN A 456 -22.40 18.97 -16.98
N VAL A 457 -23.36 19.11 -17.89
CA VAL A 457 -23.41 20.25 -18.85
C VAL A 457 -23.63 21.55 -18.11
N LYS A 458 -24.55 21.59 -17.13
CA LYS A 458 -24.79 22.81 -16.31
C LYS A 458 -23.51 23.21 -15.54
N GLY A 459 -22.84 22.27 -14.93
CA GLY A 459 -21.55 22.50 -14.28
C GLY A 459 -20.47 22.99 -15.24
N PHE A 460 -20.35 22.39 -16.43
CA PHE A 460 -19.46 22.85 -17.49
C PHE A 460 -19.71 24.31 -17.87
N VAL A 461 -20.97 24.70 -18.07
CA VAL A 461 -21.32 26.08 -18.40
C VAL A 461 -20.99 27.04 -17.25
N ASN A 462 -21.24 26.66 -16.00
CA ASN A 462 -20.85 27.44 -14.84
C ASN A 462 -19.34 27.66 -14.75
N VAL A 463 -18.55 26.62 -14.98
CA VAL A 463 -17.06 26.69 -14.99
C VAL A 463 -16.58 27.60 -16.12
N ILE A 464 -17.23 27.58 -17.30
CA ILE A 464 -16.90 28.49 -18.39
C ILE A 464 -17.19 29.97 -17.99
N LEU A 465 -18.33 30.24 -17.41
CA LEU A 465 -18.70 31.58 -17.00
C LEU A 465 -17.73 32.13 -15.94
N THR A 466 -17.49 31.39 -14.88
CA THR A 466 -16.59 31.80 -13.80
C THR A 466 -15.13 31.91 -14.28
N SER A 467 -14.67 31.01 -15.16
CA SER A 467 -13.30 31.06 -15.72
C SER A 467 -13.06 32.23 -16.70
N ASN A 468 -14.09 32.75 -17.29
CA ASN A 468 -14.01 33.91 -18.20
C ASN A 468 -14.23 35.26 -17.46
N GLY A 469 -14.28 35.27 -16.13
CA GLY A 469 -14.33 36.45 -15.29
C GLY A 469 -15.76 36.95 -15.01
N ALA A 470 -16.78 36.12 -15.24
CA ALA A 470 -18.12 36.44 -14.75
C ALA A 470 -18.15 36.26 -13.23
N GLU A 471 -18.65 37.26 -12.51
CA GLU A 471 -18.77 37.20 -11.04
C GLU A 471 -19.84 36.20 -10.59
N GLU A 472 -20.77 35.85 -11.47
CA GLU A 472 -21.95 35.04 -11.16
C GLU A 472 -22.09 33.82 -12.08
N LYS A 473 -22.51 32.70 -11.49
CA LYS A 473 -22.99 31.52 -12.18
C LYS A 473 -24.24 31.81 -13.04
N MET A 474 -24.75 30.78 -13.70
CA MET A 474 -26.03 30.88 -14.40
C MET A 474 -27.15 31.36 -13.46
N HIS A 475 -27.98 32.25 -13.95
CA HIS A 475 -29.23 32.57 -13.26
C HIS A 475 -30.28 31.46 -13.41
N VAL A 476 -31.18 31.34 -12.46
CA VAL A 476 -32.24 30.29 -12.49
C VAL A 476 -33.01 30.25 -13.82
N GLY A 477 -33.22 31.43 -14.46
CA GLY A 477 -33.88 31.51 -15.75
C GLY A 477 -33.04 30.97 -16.93
N GLU A 478 -31.73 31.15 -16.88
CA GLU A 478 -30.78 30.60 -17.85
C GLU A 478 -30.66 29.07 -17.67
N GLU A 479 -30.57 28.63 -16.43
CA GLU A 479 -30.49 27.21 -16.07
C GLU A 479 -31.70 26.42 -16.61
N LYS A 480 -32.91 26.92 -16.38
CA LYS A 480 -34.14 26.30 -16.91
C LYS A 480 -34.19 26.23 -18.44
N ARG A 481 -33.67 27.25 -19.15
CA ARG A 481 -33.62 27.23 -20.61
C ARG A 481 -32.60 26.27 -21.13
N LEU A 482 -31.44 26.20 -20.48
CA LEU A 482 -30.42 25.23 -20.81
C LEU A 482 -30.93 23.79 -20.59
N GLU A 483 -31.60 23.54 -19.48
CA GLU A 483 -32.22 22.25 -19.17
C GLU A 483 -33.26 21.84 -20.21
N SER A 484 -34.18 22.78 -20.57
CA SER A 484 -35.15 22.53 -21.64
C SER A 484 -34.50 22.23 -23.00
N ALA A 485 -33.39 22.89 -23.32
CA ALA A 485 -32.64 22.60 -24.54
C ALA A 485 -31.97 21.22 -24.50
N ILE A 486 -31.42 20.81 -23.35
CA ILE A 486 -30.84 19.51 -23.14
C ILE A 486 -31.88 18.41 -23.29
N ASP A 487 -33.05 18.53 -22.63
CA ASP A 487 -34.12 17.55 -22.71
C ASP A 487 -34.58 17.39 -24.16
N ALA A 488 -34.80 18.49 -24.89
CA ALA A 488 -35.20 18.46 -26.28
C ALA A 488 -34.14 17.84 -27.21
N VAL A 489 -32.84 17.98 -26.90
CA VAL A 489 -31.78 17.30 -27.67
C VAL A 489 -31.77 15.80 -27.37
N VAL A 490 -31.94 15.40 -26.10
CA VAL A 490 -32.05 13.99 -25.70
C VAL A 490 -33.21 13.31 -26.41
N ASP A 491 -34.38 13.99 -26.50
CA ASP A 491 -35.56 13.52 -27.23
C ASP A 491 -35.26 13.36 -28.74
N ASP A 492 -34.62 14.36 -29.37
CA ASP A 492 -34.27 14.32 -30.79
C ASP A 492 -33.35 13.15 -31.14
N PHE A 493 -32.45 12.73 -30.22
CA PHE A 493 -31.60 11.59 -30.38
C PHE A 493 -32.30 10.25 -30.06
N GLY A 494 -33.54 10.31 -29.58
CA GLY A 494 -34.33 9.14 -29.16
C GLY A 494 -33.64 8.39 -28.01
N ILE A 495 -33.04 9.12 -27.07
CA ILE A 495 -32.39 8.60 -25.88
C ILE A 495 -33.42 8.61 -24.76
N THR A 496 -33.57 7.47 -24.09
CA THR A 496 -34.44 7.28 -22.93
C THR A 496 -33.67 6.71 -21.78
N SER A 497 -34.30 6.45 -20.66
CA SER A 497 -33.69 5.74 -19.53
C SER A 497 -33.27 4.30 -19.88
N ASP A 498 -33.83 3.72 -20.95
CA ASP A 498 -33.44 2.37 -21.43
C ASP A 498 -32.00 2.36 -21.96
N PRO A 499 -31.11 1.51 -21.41
CA PRO A 499 -29.75 1.32 -21.92
C PRO A 499 -29.68 0.97 -23.41
N ASN A 500 -30.70 0.25 -23.97
CA ASN A 500 -30.76 -0.06 -25.39
C ASN A 500 -30.91 1.19 -26.27
N SER A 501 -31.48 2.28 -25.75
CA SER A 501 -31.63 3.53 -26.48
C SER A 501 -30.31 4.15 -26.92
N LEU A 502 -29.19 3.77 -26.29
CA LEU A 502 -27.83 4.21 -26.62
C LEU A 502 -27.23 3.49 -27.82
N PHE A 503 -27.88 2.46 -28.35
CA PHE A 503 -27.36 1.61 -29.41
C PHE A 503 -28.25 1.59 -30.64
N GLU A 504 -27.62 1.43 -31.80
CA GLU A 504 -28.32 1.10 -33.04
C GLU A 504 -28.50 -0.42 -33.13
N ASN A 505 -29.62 -0.87 -33.74
CA ASN A 505 -29.83 -2.28 -34.03
C ASN A 505 -28.99 -2.76 -35.24
N LYS A 506 -27.71 -2.40 -35.26
CA LYS A 506 -26.77 -2.67 -36.35
C LYS A 506 -25.41 -3.00 -35.77
N ALA A 507 -24.87 -4.16 -36.20
CA ALA A 507 -23.48 -4.50 -35.89
C ALA A 507 -22.48 -3.71 -36.75
N GLY A 508 -21.30 -3.47 -36.22
CA GLY A 508 -20.26 -2.73 -36.95
C GLY A 508 -18.93 -2.66 -36.22
N MET A 509 -18.01 -1.90 -36.78
CA MET A 509 -16.67 -1.67 -36.22
C MET A 509 -16.62 -0.32 -35.51
N VAL A 510 -16.20 -0.30 -34.26
CA VAL A 510 -15.90 0.92 -33.49
C VAL A 510 -14.43 0.89 -33.10
N ASN A 511 -13.64 1.85 -33.60
CA ASN A 511 -12.21 1.94 -33.34
C ASN A 511 -11.44 0.62 -33.60
N ASP A 512 -11.76 -0.03 -34.72
CA ASP A 512 -11.19 -1.32 -35.14
C ASP A 512 -11.61 -2.54 -34.27
N VAL A 513 -12.61 -2.38 -33.38
CA VAL A 513 -13.20 -3.46 -32.59
C VAL A 513 -14.61 -3.75 -33.10
N TYR A 514 -14.90 -5.00 -33.42
CA TYR A 514 -16.24 -5.43 -33.80
C TYR A 514 -17.18 -5.40 -32.60
N GLN A 515 -18.34 -4.80 -32.79
CA GLN A 515 -19.41 -4.76 -31.78
C GLN A 515 -20.72 -5.26 -32.42
N ASP A 516 -21.46 -6.05 -31.67
CA ASP A 516 -22.76 -6.59 -32.11
C ASP A 516 -23.81 -5.48 -32.24
N ARG A 517 -23.63 -4.38 -31.51
CA ARG A 517 -24.45 -3.17 -31.59
C ARG A 517 -23.55 -1.94 -31.67
N MET A 518 -23.82 -1.08 -32.65
CA MET A 518 -23.13 0.21 -32.77
C MET A 518 -23.67 1.21 -31.77
N PRO A 519 -22.84 1.88 -30.98
CA PRO A 519 -23.28 2.99 -30.16
C PRO A 519 -23.80 4.11 -31.06
N LYS A 520 -24.94 4.71 -30.69
CA LYS A 520 -25.44 5.94 -31.31
C LYS A 520 -24.44 7.09 -31.01
N PRO A 521 -24.37 8.09 -31.92
CA PRO A 521 -23.67 9.32 -31.58
C PRO A 521 -24.30 9.95 -30.34
N GLU A 522 -23.45 10.42 -29.43
CA GLU A 522 -23.89 11.13 -28.24
C GLU A 522 -24.22 12.60 -28.59
N PRO A 523 -25.15 13.27 -27.89
CA PRO A 523 -25.35 14.72 -27.99
C PRO A 523 -24.06 15.50 -27.85
N THR A 524 -23.95 16.64 -28.52
CA THR A 524 -22.76 17.50 -28.47
C THR A 524 -23.13 18.90 -27.99
N LEU A 525 -22.14 19.73 -27.68
CA LEU A 525 -22.40 21.12 -27.32
C LEU A 525 -23.04 21.89 -28.47
N THR A 526 -22.69 21.61 -29.73
CA THR A 526 -23.30 22.21 -30.92
C THR A 526 -24.79 21.88 -31.00
N ASP A 527 -25.21 20.67 -30.67
CA ASP A 527 -26.62 20.27 -30.67
C ASP A 527 -27.41 21.08 -29.63
N ILE A 528 -26.88 21.18 -28.41
CA ILE A 528 -27.50 21.97 -27.32
C ILE A 528 -27.53 23.43 -27.66
N TYR A 529 -26.47 24.00 -28.23
CA TYR A 529 -26.37 25.37 -28.63
C TYR A 529 -27.43 25.71 -29.69
N ASN A 530 -27.55 24.90 -30.73
CA ASN A 530 -28.55 25.10 -31.79
C ASN A 530 -29.99 25.01 -31.23
N LYS A 531 -30.24 24.04 -30.33
CA LYS A 531 -31.58 23.90 -29.70
C LYS A 531 -31.90 25.09 -28.80
N LEU A 532 -30.91 25.59 -28.05
CA LEU A 532 -31.06 26.76 -27.21
C LEU A 532 -31.43 28.01 -28.04
N ILE A 533 -30.80 28.21 -29.20
CA ILE A 533 -31.19 29.28 -30.15
C ILE A 533 -32.62 29.07 -30.64
N MET A 534 -32.93 27.86 -31.16
CA MET A 534 -34.26 27.58 -31.73
C MET A 534 -35.41 27.85 -30.75
N GLN A 535 -35.23 27.46 -29.49
CA GLN A 535 -36.26 27.63 -28.45
C GLN A 535 -36.37 29.08 -27.92
N ASN A 536 -35.34 29.91 -28.14
CA ASN A 536 -35.26 31.24 -27.57
C ASN A 536 -35.07 32.35 -28.63
N THR A 537 -35.42 32.12 -29.87
CA THR A 537 -35.44 33.12 -30.93
C THR A 537 -36.76 33.92 -30.88
N ASP A 538 -36.68 35.24 -31.03
CA ASP A 538 -37.84 36.11 -31.08
C ASP A 538 -38.50 36.12 -32.48
N GLU A 539 -39.59 36.87 -32.63
CA GLU A 539 -40.32 36.96 -33.91
C GLU A 539 -39.46 37.54 -35.05
N ASP A 540 -38.44 38.31 -34.69
CA ASP A 540 -37.49 38.94 -35.66
C ASP A 540 -36.31 38.03 -36.00
N GLY A 541 -36.29 36.82 -35.46
CA GLY A 541 -35.22 35.82 -35.71
C GLY A 541 -33.93 36.10 -34.94
N GLN A 542 -33.95 36.93 -33.91
CA GLN A 542 -32.78 37.19 -33.05
C GLN A 542 -32.86 36.40 -31.75
N PRO A 543 -31.73 35.93 -31.21
CA PRO A 543 -31.70 35.29 -29.90
C PRO A 543 -32.18 36.23 -28.78
N ASN A 544 -33.01 35.72 -27.89
CA ASN A 544 -33.52 36.49 -26.76
C ASN A 544 -32.35 36.90 -25.85
N LYS A 545 -32.31 38.16 -25.42
CA LYS A 545 -31.31 38.68 -24.47
C LYS A 545 -31.13 37.83 -23.21
N LYS A 546 -32.15 37.04 -22.84
CA LYS A 546 -32.10 36.13 -21.68
C LYS A 546 -31.17 34.93 -21.83
N VAL A 547 -30.71 34.62 -23.05
CA VAL A 547 -29.78 33.53 -23.33
C VAL A 547 -28.47 34.00 -23.97
N GLU A 548 -28.36 35.30 -24.30
CA GLU A 548 -27.21 35.88 -24.99
C GLU A 548 -25.89 35.58 -24.28
N ARG A 549 -25.83 35.71 -22.94
CA ARG A 549 -24.67 35.41 -22.14
C ARG A 549 -24.25 33.91 -22.22
N LEU A 550 -25.23 33.00 -22.24
CA LEU A 550 -24.96 31.56 -22.41
C LEU A 550 -24.43 31.25 -23.81
N LEU A 551 -25.05 31.84 -24.82
CA LEU A 551 -24.66 31.65 -26.22
C LEU A 551 -23.22 32.17 -26.46
N ASP A 552 -22.89 33.35 -25.94
CA ASP A 552 -21.54 33.90 -26.03
C ASP A 552 -20.49 33.05 -25.30
N ALA A 553 -20.82 32.53 -24.13
CA ALA A 553 -19.95 31.64 -23.38
C ALA A 553 -19.69 30.33 -24.12
N LEU A 554 -20.74 29.68 -24.63
CA LEU A 554 -20.66 28.43 -25.35
C LEU A 554 -19.95 28.53 -26.70
N LYS A 555 -20.17 29.64 -27.44
CA LYS A 555 -19.66 29.85 -28.80
C LYS A 555 -18.14 29.66 -28.95
N LEU A 556 -17.39 29.99 -27.90
CA LEU A 556 -15.95 29.84 -27.91
C LEU A 556 -15.50 28.35 -27.93
N TYR A 557 -16.34 27.45 -27.43
CA TYR A 557 -16.06 26.03 -27.21
C TYR A 557 -16.72 25.13 -28.25
N LEU A 558 -17.51 25.68 -29.19
CA LEU A 558 -18.10 24.92 -30.28
C LEU A 558 -17.03 24.52 -31.33
N ARG A 559 -17.41 23.58 -32.20
CA ARG A 559 -16.53 23.02 -33.24
C ARG A 559 -15.89 24.11 -34.11
N ASP A 560 -16.62 25.15 -34.45
CA ASP A 560 -16.17 26.30 -35.24
C ASP A 560 -15.57 27.42 -34.36
N GLY A 561 -15.51 27.23 -33.07
CA GLY A 561 -14.95 28.15 -32.10
C GLY A 561 -13.43 28.07 -31.97
N LYS A 562 -12.89 28.91 -31.11
CA LYS A 562 -11.42 28.93 -30.86
C LYS A 562 -10.92 27.79 -29.97
N ARG A 563 -11.83 27.06 -29.30
CA ARG A 563 -11.51 26.01 -28.29
C ARG A 563 -12.35 24.74 -28.48
N PRO A 564 -12.27 24.08 -29.66
CA PRO A 564 -13.21 23.02 -30.04
C PRO A 564 -12.96 21.66 -29.37
N ILE A 565 -12.12 21.58 -28.34
CA ILE A 565 -11.73 20.32 -27.69
C ILE A 565 -12.84 19.66 -26.86
N PHE A 566 -13.97 20.36 -26.66
CA PHE A 566 -15.11 19.86 -25.88
C PHE A 566 -16.37 19.63 -26.73
N ASP A 567 -16.30 19.86 -28.04
CA ASP A 567 -17.47 19.73 -28.92
C ASP A 567 -17.27 18.66 -29.99
N GLY A 568 -17.95 17.55 -29.79
CA GLY A 568 -17.90 16.38 -30.66
C GLY A 568 -17.91 15.08 -29.86
N GLN A 569 -17.82 13.94 -30.55
CA GLN A 569 -17.70 12.63 -29.90
C GLN A 569 -16.37 12.51 -29.19
N THR A 570 -16.34 11.89 -27.99
CA THR A 570 -15.10 11.67 -27.26
C THR A 570 -14.10 10.89 -28.10
N TYR A 571 -12.91 11.47 -28.30
CA TYR A 571 -11.89 10.92 -29.16
C TYR A 571 -10.47 11.20 -28.65
N PHE A 572 -9.68 10.14 -28.41
CA PHE A 572 -8.30 10.21 -27.93
C PHE A 572 -7.26 9.72 -28.94
N GLY A 573 -7.61 9.78 -30.23
CA GLY A 573 -6.76 9.29 -31.31
C GLY A 573 -7.20 7.92 -31.81
N LYS A 574 -6.78 7.57 -33.02
CA LYS A 574 -7.18 6.34 -33.72
C LYS A 574 -6.82 5.11 -32.87
N GLY A 575 -7.79 4.24 -32.63
CA GLY A 575 -7.68 3.04 -31.80
C GLY A 575 -7.54 3.25 -30.29
N ARG A 576 -7.21 4.46 -29.82
CA ARG A 576 -6.89 4.72 -28.39
C ARG A 576 -8.12 4.89 -27.50
N SER A 577 -9.20 5.44 -28.03
CA SER A 577 -10.42 5.65 -27.23
C SER A 577 -11.01 4.33 -26.73
N ALA A 578 -10.94 3.28 -27.55
CA ALA A 578 -11.38 1.94 -27.15
C ALA A 578 -10.37 1.26 -26.18
N LEU A 579 -9.10 1.63 -26.26
CA LEU A 579 -8.02 0.99 -25.50
C LEU A 579 -7.69 1.67 -24.16
N LEU A 580 -8.30 2.83 -23.82
CA LEU A 580 -8.02 3.52 -22.55
C LEU A 580 -8.20 2.62 -21.33
N ASN A 581 -9.17 1.72 -21.38
CA ASN A 581 -9.48 0.79 -20.31
C ASN A 581 -8.48 -0.37 -20.20
N ASP A 582 -7.65 -0.59 -21.21
CA ASP A 582 -6.64 -1.66 -21.22
C ASP A 582 -5.32 -1.19 -20.60
N TYR A 583 -5.12 0.13 -20.49
CA TYR A 583 -3.94 0.68 -19.84
C TYR A 583 -4.10 0.72 -18.33
N LYS A 584 -3.09 0.26 -17.60
CA LYS A 584 -3.01 0.41 -16.15
C LYS A 584 -2.83 1.86 -15.74
N TYR A 585 -2.15 2.65 -16.55
CA TYR A 585 -1.94 4.07 -16.29
C TYR A 585 -2.22 4.93 -17.53
N VAL A 586 -2.94 6.02 -17.33
CA VAL A 586 -3.15 7.07 -18.34
C VAL A 586 -2.88 8.43 -17.73
N ASN A 587 -1.99 9.19 -18.34
CA ASN A 587 -1.70 10.57 -17.96
C ASN A 587 -2.47 11.53 -18.89
N PHE A 588 -3.30 12.40 -18.31
CA PHE A 588 -3.95 13.50 -19.01
C PHE A 588 -3.14 14.78 -18.81
N ASN A 589 -2.18 14.98 -19.70
CA ASN A 589 -1.30 16.14 -19.65
C ASN A 589 -1.98 17.37 -20.28
N ILE A 590 -2.28 18.36 -19.45
CA ILE A 590 -2.90 19.64 -19.84
C ILE A 590 -1.94 20.83 -19.71
N SER A 591 -0.63 20.58 -19.60
CA SER A 591 0.39 21.63 -19.42
C SER A 591 0.47 22.63 -20.56
N GLN A 592 -0.02 22.25 -21.76
CA GLN A 592 -0.05 23.14 -22.92
C GLN A 592 -1.30 24.01 -23.03
N LEU A 593 -2.22 23.86 -22.10
CA LEU A 593 -3.40 24.71 -21.97
C LEU A 593 -3.13 25.84 -20.98
N GLU A 594 -3.59 27.04 -21.31
CA GLU A 594 -3.37 28.24 -20.51
C GLU A 594 -4.69 28.90 -20.11
N GLY A 595 -4.67 29.67 -19.01
CA GLY A 595 -5.78 30.48 -18.55
C GLY A 595 -7.07 29.70 -18.29
N SER A 596 -8.19 30.25 -18.75
CA SER A 596 -9.53 29.69 -18.50
C SER A 596 -9.73 28.29 -19.08
N ILE A 597 -9.11 27.98 -20.23
CA ILE A 597 -9.29 26.67 -20.87
C ILE A 597 -8.67 25.53 -20.02
N LYS A 598 -7.58 25.80 -19.31
CA LYS A 598 -6.94 24.80 -18.41
C LYS A 598 -7.90 24.39 -17.28
N ARG A 599 -8.62 25.34 -16.69
CA ARG A 599 -9.65 25.06 -15.65
C ARG A 599 -10.79 24.24 -16.20
N VAL A 600 -11.32 24.62 -17.35
CA VAL A 600 -12.41 23.90 -18.02
C VAL A 600 -11.98 22.47 -18.36
N ALA A 601 -10.77 22.30 -18.89
CA ALA A 601 -10.20 20.98 -19.21
C ALA A 601 -10.05 20.10 -17.96
N TYR A 602 -9.54 20.67 -16.88
CA TYR A 602 -9.41 19.96 -15.61
C TYR A 602 -10.77 19.43 -15.13
N TYR A 603 -11.79 20.27 -15.16
CA TYR A 603 -13.17 19.90 -14.78
C TYR A 603 -13.72 18.78 -15.66
N VAL A 604 -13.67 18.94 -17.00
CA VAL A 604 -14.22 17.95 -17.93
C VAL A 604 -13.49 16.60 -17.85
N ILE A 605 -12.17 16.62 -17.70
CA ILE A 605 -11.38 15.38 -17.53
C ILE A 605 -11.76 14.69 -16.23
N THR A 606 -11.89 15.44 -15.13
CA THR A 606 -12.26 14.87 -13.84
C THR A 606 -13.67 14.26 -13.90
N GLN A 607 -14.64 14.94 -14.53
CA GLN A 607 -15.97 14.37 -14.75
C GLN A 607 -15.92 13.10 -15.60
N TYR A 608 -15.20 13.14 -16.72
CA TYR A 608 -15.04 12.00 -17.62
C TYR A 608 -14.46 10.78 -16.86
N LEU A 609 -13.41 10.99 -16.07
CA LEU A 609 -12.78 9.93 -15.28
C LEU A 609 -13.73 9.38 -14.21
N TRP A 610 -14.49 10.25 -13.54
CA TRP A 610 -15.47 9.83 -12.55
C TRP A 610 -16.58 9.00 -13.18
N GLU A 611 -17.20 9.47 -14.27
CA GLU A 611 -18.34 8.81 -14.88
C GLU A 611 -17.96 7.54 -15.68
N ARG A 612 -16.87 7.58 -16.44
CA ARG A 612 -16.53 6.54 -17.40
C ARG A 612 -15.50 5.52 -16.90
N TRP A 613 -14.77 5.84 -15.85
CA TRP A 613 -13.75 4.96 -15.31
C TRP A 613 -14.01 4.59 -13.85
N MET A 614 -14.19 5.57 -12.95
CA MET A 614 -14.37 5.31 -11.52
C MET A 614 -15.67 4.55 -11.26
N LYS A 615 -16.78 4.99 -11.89
CA LYS A 615 -18.10 4.35 -11.79
C LYS A 615 -18.28 3.16 -12.72
N ASN A 616 -17.31 2.79 -13.56
CA ASN A 616 -17.45 1.73 -14.55
C ASN A 616 -17.73 0.38 -13.86
N PRO A 617 -18.90 -0.22 -14.08
CA PRO A 617 -19.28 -1.47 -13.41
C PRO A 617 -18.38 -2.65 -13.79
N ALA A 618 -17.91 -2.70 -15.04
CA ALA A 618 -16.98 -3.74 -15.50
C ALA A 618 -15.62 -3.71 -14.74
N LYS A 619 -15.35 -2.61 -14.03
CA LYS A 619 -14.15 -2.40 -13.21
C LYS A 619 -14.47 -2.25 -11.72
N ALA A 620 -15.63 -2.71 -11.25
CA ALA A 620 -16.04 -2.61 -9.87
C ALA A 620 -15.03 -3.24 -8.89
N MET A 621 -14.42 -4.36 -9.27
CA MET A 621 -13.42 -5.07 -8.45
C MET A 621 -11.98 -4.53 -8.61
N VAL A 622 -11.75 -3.61 -9.55
CA VAL A 622 -10.41 -3.05 -9.80
C VAL A 622 -10.14 -1.91 -8.84
N LYS A 623 -9.00 -1.93 -8.18
CA LYS A 623 -8.53 -0.81 -7.35
C LYS A 623 -8.03 0.32 -8.24
N LYS A 624 -8.62 1.50 -8.08
CA LYS A 624 -8.47 2.67 -8.98
C LYS A 624 -7.98 3.88 -8.19
N VAL A 625 -6.96 4.55 -8.67
CA VAL A 625 -6.41 5.76 -8.05
C VAL A 625 -6.47 6.93 -9.03
N LEU A 626 -7.17 7.99 -8.65
CA LEU A 626 -7.16 9.26 -9.36
C LEU A 626 -6.07 10.16 -8.76
N ASP A 627 -5.03 10.47 -9.53
CA ASP A 627 -3.95 11.35 -9.10
C ASP A 627 -4.24 12.77 -9.60
N ALA A 628 -4.60 13.65 -8.68
CA ALA A 628 -5.00 15.04 -8.94
C ALA A 628 -3.89 16.01 -8.49
N ASP A 629 -3.01 16.39 -9.43
CA ASP A 629 -1.93 17.30 -9.10
C ASP A 629 -2.42 18.75 -9.06
N GLU A 630 -1.85 19.52 -8.12
CA GLU A 630 -2.16 20.94 -7.85
C GLU A 630 -3.66 21.25 -7.73
N ILE A 631 -4.41 20.35 -7.09
CA ILE A 631 -5.87 20.38 -6.99
C ILE A 631 -6.40 21.72 -6.42
N LEU A 632 -5.67 22.31 -5.48
CA LEU A 632 -6.11 23.56 -4.84
C LEU A 632 -6.07 24.78 -5.76
N GLN A 633 -5.39 24.73 -6.91
CA GLN A 633 -5.50 25.79 -7.92
C GLN A 633 -6.93 25.91 -8.48
N PHE A 634 -7.72 24.84 -8.35
CA PHE A 634 -9.07 24.74 -8.90
C PHE A 634 -10.16 24.71 -7.83
N ILE A 635 -9.79 24.64 -6.54
CA ILE A 635 -10.74 24.49 -5.43
C ILE A 635 -11.60 25.74 -5.18
N ASP A 636 -11.14 26.90 -5.62
CA ASP A 636 -11.90 28.16 -5.47
C ASP A 636 -13.12 28.20 -6.41
N ASP A 637 -13.12 27.40 -7.48
CA ASP A 637 -14.30 27.25 -8.31
C ASP A 637 -15.36 26.41 -7.56
N PRO A 638 -16.58 26.97 -7.35
CA PRO A 638 -17.61 26.30 -6.57
C PRO A 638 -18.08 24.96 -7.16
N GLU A 639 -18.06 24.80 -8.50
CA GLU A 639 -18.45 23.56 -9.16
C GLU A 639 -17.36 22.49 -8.98
N MET A 640 -16.09 22.88 -9.18
CA MET A 640 -14.95 22.02 -8.98
C MET A 640 -14.89 21.52 -7.53
N SER A 641 -15.01 22.43 -6.58
CA SER A 641 -14.92 22.07 -5.15
C SER A 641 -16.06 21.17 -4.69
N ALA A 642 -17.29 21.41 -5.17
CA ALA A 642 -18.41 20.52 -4.89
C ALA A 642 -18.21 19.13 -5.48
N PHE A 643 -17.64 19.07 -6.67
CA PHE A 643 -17.37 17.81 -7.35
C PHE A 643 -16.26 16.98 -6.65
N PHE A 644 -15.18 17.63 -6.24
CA PHE A 644 -14.15 16.95 -5.44
C PHE A 644 -14.67 16.43 -4.11
N GLU A 645 -15.55 17.20 -3.44
CA GLU A 645 -16.21 16.73 -2.21
C GLU A 645 -17.02 15.45 -2.46
N ILE A 646 -17.71 15.35 -3.60
CA ILE A 646 -18.45 14.14 -3.99
C ILE A 646 -17.49 12.97 -4.20
N ILE A 647 -16.37 13.18 -4.88
CA ILE A 647 -15.38 12.12 -5.15
C ILE A 647 -14.84 11.56 -3.83
N VAL A 648 -14.25 12.41 -2.99
CA VAL A 648 -13.59 11.95 -1.75
C VAL A 648 -14.52 11.26 -0.75
N ARG A 649 -15.83 11.51 -0.85
CA ARG A 649 -16.83 10.86 0.01
C ARG A 649 -17.39 9.56 -0.56
N ARG A 650 -17.30 9.33 -1.88
CA ARG A 650 -18.00 8.24 -2.58
C ARG A 650 -17.09 7.24 -3.29
N ASP A 651 -15.82 7.57 -3.47
CA ASP A 651 -14.86 6.75 -4.21
C ASP A 651 -14.64 5.36 -3.57
N ARG A 652 -14.62 5.27 -2.23
CA ARG A 652 -14.48 4.01 -1.49
C ARG A 652 -15.48 2.94 -1.93
N LYS A 653 -16.77 3.33 -2.15
CA LYS A 653 -17.81 2.39 -2.61
C LYS A 653 -17.54 1.83 -4.02
N ARG A 654 -16.59 2.42 -4.76
CA ARG A 654 -16.22 2.07 -6.12
C ARG A 654 -14.83 1.45 -6.23
N ASN A 655 -14.25 1.00 -5.11
CA ASN A 655 -12.84 0.61 -5.02
C ASN A 655 -11.91 1.68 -5.60
N GLY A 656 -12.26 2.94 -5.34
CA GLY A 656 -11.55 4.12 -5.76
C GLY A 656 -10.80 4.77 -4.62
N SER A 657 -9.80 5.54 -4.98
CA SER A 657 -9.00 6.42 -4.13
C SER A 657 -8.66 7.67 -4.92
N ILE A 658 -8.58 8.82 -4.26
CA ILE A 658 -7.94 10.00 -4.81
C ILE A 658 -6.64 10.27 -4.09
N THR A 659 -5.56 10.46 -4.86
CA THR A 659 -4.31 11.03 -4.36
C THR A 659 -4.24 12.47 -4.85
N TRP A 660 -4.32 13.42 -3.94
CA TRP A 660 -4.29 14.83 -4.26
C TRP A 660 -3.00 15.49 -3.76
N LEU A 661 -2.46 16.39 -4.57
CA LEU A 661 -1.22 17.10 -4.27
C LEU A 661 -1.46 18.60 -4.24
N THR A 662 -0.75 19.29 -3.34
CA THR A 662 -0.75 20.76 -3.28
C THR A 662 0.49 21.32 -2.59
N GLN A 663 0.87 22.53 -2.99
CA GLN A 663 1.81 23.39 -2.28
C GLN A 663 1.11 24.53 -1.53
N ASP A 664 -0.16 24.77 -1.82
CA ASP A 664 -0.98 25.91 -1.37
C ASP A 664 -1.68 25.57 -0.05
N ILE A 665 -0.93 25.49 1.04
CA ILE A 665 -1.44 25.11 2.36
C ILE A 665 -2.41 26.17 2.92
N GLU A 666 -2.18 27.45 2.60
CA GLU A 666 -2.98 28.56 3.11
C GLU A 666 -4.45 28.47 2.74
N ARG A 667 -4.76 27.90 1.58
CA ARG A 667 -6.15 27.73 1.11
C ARG A 667 -7.00 26.85 2.00
N PHE A 668 -6.40 26.03 2.87
CA PHE A 668 -7.16 25.24 3.84
C PHE A 668 -7.79 26.09 4.94
N GLN A 669 -7.28 27.33 5.21
CA GLN A 669 -7.88 28.21 6.22
C GLN A 669 -9.22 28.75 5.78
N ASP A 670 -9.31 29.20 4.56
CA ASP A 670 -10.40 30.03 4.08
C ASP A 670 -11.49 29.23 3.35
N ASN A 671 -11.18 28.00 2.93
CA ASN A 671 -12.10 27.18 2.15
C ASN A 671 -12.53 25.91 2.91
N PRO A 672 -13.81 25.85 3.40
CA PRO A 672 -14.32 24.66 4.10
C PRO A 672 -14.27 23.38 3.26
N LYS A 673 -14.35 23.51 1.93
CA LYS A 673 -14.32 22.36 1.01
C LYS A 673 -12.89 21.83 0.81
N ALA A 674 -11.88 22.71 0.88
CA ALA A 674 -10.49 22.30 0.95
C ALA A 674 -10.21 21.48 2.23
N LYS A 675 -10.80 21.89 3.37
CA LYS A 675 -10.74 21.09 4.61
C LYS A 675 -11.38 19.71 4.45
N ALA A 676 -12.44 19.58 3.64
CA ALA A 676 -13.06 18.28 3.39
C ALA A 676 -12.11 17.29 2.70
N LEU A 677 -11.17 17.75 1.86
CA LEU A 677 -10.13 16.90 1.28
C LEU A 677 -9.26 16.27 2.38
N VAL A 678 -8.78 17.09 3.32
CA VAL A 678 -7.94 16.59 4.43
C VAL A 678 -8.74 15.66 5.34
N THR A 679 -9.96 16.06 5.73
CA THR A 679 -10.80 15.29 6.67
C THR A 679 -11.19 13.92 6.09
N ASN A 680 -11.34 13.82 4.77
CA ASN A 680 -11.66 12.57 4.09
C ASN A 680 -10.41 11.86 3.50
N SER A 681 -9.20 12.22 3.95
CA SER A 681 -7.96 11.54 3.60
C SER A 681 -7.37 10.87 4.83
N GLU A 682 -7.38 9.54 4.82
CA GLU A 682 -6.78 8.72 5.89
C GLU A 682 -5.26 8.85 5.91
N PHE A 683 -4.69 8.96 4.73
CA PHE A 683 -3.25 9.04 4.53
C PHE A 683 -2.85 10.47 4.17
N MET A 684 -1.85 11.00 4.89
CA MET A 684 -1.26 12.29 4.60
C MET A 684 0.26 12.18 4.57
N PHE A 685 0.88 12.55 3.46
CA PHE A 685 2.32 12.68 3.38
C PHE A 685 2.71 14.15 3.34
N VAL A 686 3.20 14.65 4.45
CA VAL A 686 3.58 16.05 4.60
C VAL A 686 5.10 16.15 4.49
N LEU A 687 5.53 16.89 3.50
CA LEU A 687 6.95 17.18 3.23
C LEU A 687 7.35 18.53 3.85
N ALA A 688 8.56 19.01 3.53
CA ALA A 688 9.07 20.29 4.03
C ALA A 688 8.01 21.39 3.99
N THR A 689 7.87 22.13 5.08
CA THR A 689 6.94 23.24 5.21
C THR A 689 7.61 24.42 5.93
N LYS A 690 7.13 25.64 5.66
CA LYS A 690 7.67 26.84 6.29
C LYS A 690 7.25 26.96 7.76
N PRO A 691 8.09 27.56 8.61
CA PRO A 691 7.75 27.78 10.02
C PRO A 691 6.45 28.58 10.23
N GLU A 692 6.12 29.51 9.31
CA GLU A 692 4.89 30.32 9.35
C GLU A 692 3.61 29.47 9.21
N HIS A 693 3.68 28.32 8.52
CA HIS A 693 2.56 27.41 8.34
C HIS A 693 2.39 26.39 9.47
N ARG A 694 3.28 26.40 10.48
CA ARG A 694 3.27 25.42 11.58
C ARG A 694 1.92 25.30 12.28
N LYS A 695 1.32 26.46 12.65
CA LYS A 695 0.02 26.48 13.33
C LYS A 695 -1.09 25.90 12.45
N LEU A 696 -1.11 26.29 11.19
CA LEU A 696 -2.09 25.82 10.22
C LEU A 696 -2.00 24.30 10.00
N MET A 697 -0.77 23.78 9.88
CA MET A 697 -0.54 22.34 9.72
C MET A 697 -0.97 21.55 10.96
N LYS A 698 -0.73 22.07 12.16
CA LYS A 698 -1.20 21.47 13.40
C LYS A 698 -2.73 21.37 13.45
N GLU A 699 -3.41 22.46 13.10
CA GLU A 699 -4.88 22.53 13.17
C GLU A 699 -5.59 21.79 12.02
N THR A 700 -4.95 21.67 10.86
CA THR A 700 -5.58 21.11 9.65
C THR A 700 -5.25 19.64 9.47
N VAL A 701 -3.99 19.25 9.66
CA VAL A 701 -3.50 17.88 9.41
C VAL A 701 -3.38 17.06 10.69
N ASP A 702 -3.54 17.68 11.85
CA ASP A 702 -3.42 17.05 13.18
C ASP A 702 -2.04 16.40 13.40
N LEU A 703 -0.98 17.20 13.21
CA LEU A 703 0.40 16.78 13.42
C LEU A 703 0.88 17.08 14.84
N THR A 704 1.71 16.21 15.37
CA THR A 704 2.38 16.42 16.67
C THR A 704 3.43 17.53 16.59
N ASP A 705 3.79 18.14 17.72
CA ASP A 705 4.81 19.19 17.75
C ASP A 705 6.18 18.66 17.27
N GLY A 706 6.53 17.42 17.62
CA GLY A 706 7.75 16.77 17.12
C GLY A 706 7.76 16.56 15.59
N ALA A 707 6.63 16.17 15.01
CA ALA A 707 6.49 16.06 13.56
C ALA A 707 6.68 17.44 12.88
N LEU A 708 6.11 18.50 13.48
CA LEU A 708 6.25 19.86 12.98
C LEU A 708 7.69 20.39 13.10
N ASP A 709 8.43 20.00 14.14
CA ASP A 709 9.85 20.36 14.29
C ASP A 709 10.69 19.76 13.15
N ILE A 710 10.42 18.50 12.78
CA ILE A 710 11.07 17.85 11.64
C ILE A 710 10.76 18.59 10.34
N LEU A 711 9.48 18.85 10.06
CA LEU A 711 9.03 19.48 8.81
C LEU A 711 9.52 20.91 8.60
N THR A 712 9.67 21.65 9.70
CA THR A 712 10.17 23.04 9.66
C THR A 712 11.69 23.15 9.82
N GLY A 713 12.37 22.04 10.16
CA GLY A 713 13.81 21.92 10.33
C GLY A 713 14.62 21.82 9.03
N ASN A 714 14.00 22.11 7.88
CA ASN A 714 14.58 21.99 6.54
C ASN A 714 15.00 20.55 6.18
N PRO A 715 14.05 19.59 6.18
CA PRO A 715 14.32 18.20 5.81
C PRO A 715 14.80 18.11 4.36
N GLU A 716 15.48 17.02 4.02
CA GLU A 716 15.92 16.77 2.65
C GLU A 716 14.72 16.52 1.70
N PRO A 717 14.87 16.79 0.38
CA PRO A 717 13.81 16.50 -0.58
C PRO A 717 13.35 15.04 -0.53
N GLY A 718 12.04 14.82 -0.40
CA GLY A 718 11.45 13.50 -0.24
C GLY A 718 11.41 12.98 1.20
N GLU A 719 11.89 13.78 2.16
CA GLU A 719 11.79 13.51 3.57
C GLU A 719 10.58 14.24 4.16
N GLY A 720 9.83 13.56 5.02
CA GLY A 720 8.61 14.12 5.57
C GLY A 720 7.94 13.20 6.58
N ILE A 721 6.73 13.56 6.95
CA ILE A 721 5.89 12.83 7.89
C ILE A 721 4.76 12.14 7.11
N LEU A 722 4.73 10.83 7.15
CA LEU A 722 3.58 10.05 6.72
C LEU A 722 2.65 9.87 7.93
N ARG A 723 1.47 10.49 7.86
CA ARG A 723 0.39 10.25 8.81
C ARG A 723 -0.54 9.20 8.24
N GLN A 724 -0.80 8.15 9.01
CA GLN A 724 -1.78 7.12 8.69
C GLN A 724 -2.53 6.72 9.96
N GLU A 725 -3.88 6.76 9.94
CA GLU A 725 -4.75 6.38 11.06
C GLU A 725 -4.38 7.04 12.40
N GLY A 726 -3.95 8.30 12.35
CA GLY A 726 -3.55 9.09 13.53
C GLY A 726 -2.11 8.89 13.98
N GLU A 727 -1.36 7.95 13.41
CA GLU A 727 0.08 7.79 13.67
C GLU A 727 0.91 8.64 12.72
N CYS A 728 2.03 9.18 13.22
CA CYS A 728 2.99 9.96 12.46
C CYS A 728 4.29 9.20 12.33
N ILE A 729 4.70 8.90 11.11
CA ILE A 729 5.93 8.18 10.81
C ILE A 729 6.87 9.12 10.05
N TRP A 730 8.08 9.33 10.56
CA TRP A 730 9.09 10.11 9.86
C TRP A 730 9.79 9.25 8.82
N ILE A 731 9.52 9.51 7.54
CA ILE A 731 10.06 8.73 6.42
C ILE A 731 10.84 9.60 5.44
N ARG A 732 11.75 8.97 4.73
CA ARG A 732 12.40 9.50 3.55
C ARG A 732 12.17 8.57 2.38
N THR A 733 11.63 9.07 1.28
CA THR A 733 11.46 8.30 0.05
C THR A 733 12.82 7.83 -0.46
N ASN A 734 12.91 6.57 -0.87
CA ASN A 734 14.16 5.97 -1.32
C ASN A 734 14.00 5.40 -2.75
N PRO A 735 14.07 6.25 -3.80
CA PRO A 735 14.00 5.80 -5.17
C PRO A 735 15.28 5.08 -5.58
N SER A 736 15.14 3.93 -6.21
CA SER A 736 16.25 3.23 -6.85
C SER A 736 16.84 4.05 -8.01
N GLN A 737 18.05 3.72 -8.43
CA GLN A 737 18.70 4.36 -9.59
C GLN A 737 17.82 4.35 -10.85
N ARG A 738 17.07 3.29 -11.10
CA ARG A 738 16.16 3.16 -12.23
C ARG A 738 14.91 4.03 -12.09
N GLU A 739 14.38 4.13 -10.88
CA GLU A 739 13.22 4.96 -10.58
C GLU A 739 13.55 6.45 -10.69
N MET A 740 14.76 6.85 -10.36
CA MET A 740 15.22 8.23 -10.53
C MET A 740 15.13 8.75 -11.98
N ASP A 741 15.09 7.86 -12.96
CA ASP A 741 14.96 8.26 -14.39
C ASP A 741 13.61 8.91 -14.74
N PHE A 742 12.56 8.61 -13.95
CA PHE A 742 11.23 9.21 -14.13
C PHE A 742 10.78 10.07 -12.94
N VAL A 743 11.41 9.90 -11.79
CA VAL A 743 11.13 10.72 -10.60
C VAL A 743 11.65 12.14 -10.79
N GLU A 744 12.88 12.30 -11.33
CA GLU A 744 13.49 13.59 -11.53
C GLU A 744 12.85 14.35 -12.70
N SER A 745 12.17 15.45 -12.37
CA SER A 745 11.50 16.33 -13.36
C SER A 745 12.47 17.31 -14.02
N ASN A 746 13.56 17.67 -13.35
CA ASN A 746 14.54 18.62 -13.89
C ASN A 746 15.46 17.93 -14.88
N ARG A 747 15.26 18.22 -16.17
CA ARG A 747 16.04 17.64 -17.28
C ARG A 747 17.54 17.89 -17.17
N ALA A 748 17.94 19.07 -16.68
CA ALA A 748 19.36 19.41 -16.53
C ALA A 748 20.00 18.56 -15.43
N VAL A 749 19.35 18.43 -14.28
CA VAL A 749 19.79 17.58 -13.15
C VAL A 749 19.84 16.11 -13.57
N GLY A 750 18.80 15.63 -14.24
CA GLY A 750 18.75 14.27 -14.76
C GLY A 750 19.87 13.96 -15.76
N GLN A 751 20.20 14.90 -16.65
CA GLN A 751 21.31 14.75 -17.58
C GLN A 751 22.68 14.79 -16.90
N ALA A 752 22.87 15.71 -15.94
CA ALA A 752 24.10 15.78 -15.15
C ALA A 752 24.37 14.49 -14.36
N ARG A 753 23.31 13.89 -13.79
CA ARG A 753 23.40 12.60 -13.10
C ARG A 753 23.79 11.45 -14.07
N LYS A 754 23.14 11.38 -15.23
CA LYS A 754 23.50 10.37 -16.25
C LYS A 754 24.95 10.47 -16.68
N ASN A 755 25.44 11.69 -16.87
CA ASN A 755 26.83 11.93 -17.23
C ASN A 755 27.79 11.48 -16.12
N ARG A 756 27.46 11.78 -14.84
CA ARG A 756 28.25 11.33 -13.68
C ARG A 756 28.27 9.80 -13.57
N ASN A 757 27.11 9.14 -13.66
CA ASN A 757 27.02 7.67 -13.60
C ASN A 757 27.81 7.02 -14.76
N ALA A 758 27.81 7.60 -15.95
CA ALA A 758 28.61 7.14 -17.07
C ALA A 758 30.11 7.27 -16.79
N LEU A 759 30.56 8.39 -16.22
CA LEU A 759 31.94 8.59 -15.79
C LEU A 759 32.38 7.60 -14.69
N GLU A 760 31.53 7.37 -13.68
CA GLU A 760 31.80 6.38 -12.65
C GLU A 760 31.87 4.94 -13.20
N ALA A 761 31.01 4.59 -14.16
CA ALA A 761 31.07 3.30 -14.84
C ALA A 761 32.37 3.13 -15.65
N ILE A 762 32.82 4.19 -16.33
CA ILE A 762 34.09 4.20 -17.06
C ILE A 762 35.27 4.03 -16.09
N ASN A 763 35.26 4.79 -14.97
CA ASN A 763 36.33 4.69 -13.97
C ASN A 763 36.41 3.27 -13.36
N LYS A 764 35.26 2.68 -13.01
CA LYS A 764 35.22 1.27 -12.55
C LYS A 764 35.70 0.27 -13.57
N SER A 765 35.51 0.52 -14.86
CA SER A 765 36.02 -0.33 -15.95
C SER A 765 37.53 -0.16 -16.22
N ILE A 766 38.14 0.90 -15.70
CA ILE A 766 39.58 1.19 -15.81
C ILE A 766 40.32 0.64 -14.57
N GLU A 767 39.65 0.54 -13.43
CA GLU A 767 40.20 0.05 -12.16
C GLU A 767 40.04 -1.47 -11.96
N GLY A 768 39.25 -2.18 -12.79
CA GLY A 768 39.07 -3.63 -12.84
C GLY A 768 39.71 -4.23 -14.05
#